data_fc2e26b1e72521d454c104a7c3c199c9
#
_entry.id   fc2e26b1e72521d454c104a7c3c199c9
#
_cell.length_a   1.000
_cell.length_b   1.000
_cell.length_c   1.000
_cell.angle_alpha   90.00
_cell.angle_beta   90.00
_cell.angle_gamma   90.00
#
_symmetry.space_group_name_H-M   'P 1'
#
loop_
_entity.id
_entity.type
_entity.pdbx_description
1 polymer ?
#
loop_
_entity_poly.entity_id
_entity_poly.type
_entity_poly.pdbx_seq_one_letter_code
_entity_poly.pdbx_strand_id
1 'polypeptide(L)'
;MNRIWAFESTRRRLYFRSCRVGLALLAIMGFPFILVAQGGPQSPKRPTIGVALEGGGALGLAHIGVLRWFEQHHIPIDYLSGNSMGALVGGLYATGKSPDELERLVKQMDWPLVIAGGTPYQDLSYRRKEDERAVQNDLVIGFKHGVTLPSGLSAGHQIDMVIDRETLGYSSVKSFDDLPIPFRCVSTELISGKPHVFSTGPIGLAMRSSMSLPAIFAPVRDGDRVYVDGALVDNLPTDLAREMGPDVVIAIHLQVTPATADEIQSLFGVLSQAITVGTAATEVRGMEAADIVVKVDVQKFTSLEFEKADALIQQGMRAAEEKAKILLPYALDEAAWNEYLAQRDARKKGPAGIPQFVQVEGTTPDAEKKIQTFLQPVVGKPIDTPKLEQYLTRLTGVGRFDSASYYLIQNDGELGLLVTVHEKNYAPPVLQPVVDLNGAEPDNVTFAIGGRLTFLDVAGYGGELRTDFSFGNTYGISTEFYKRFSQTSRWFFAPQVRASESTQWIYSYQNPQADYRLGRAAVGLDFGYALSRFSEVRAGYEIGYLNANLKFGTPLFSSVKGGVEAWRFRLLTDHRDAPIIPRSGYLGELNFHWFDASPGAPSAFPTLELKTEFFKTVSKPGSVFLWAQGGSTIGYDHTGIPQYFLGGQGGLLAYGTNEVRGDQYYLFRTGYLHRLAYLPPFIGEGLYAVTFYEVGKMFNAPGVSKLPTDGAAGVIAKTAIGPLFVGGSVGDTGHATWFFALGRVF
;
A
#
# COMPACT_ATOMS: atom_id res chain seq x y z
N MET A 1 10.61 10.10 -59.55
CA MET A 1 9.93 9.43 -60.69
C MET A 1 8.45 9.31 -60.32
N ASN A 2 7.64 10.25 -60.76
CA ASN A 2 6.63 10.15 -61.81
C ASN A 2 5.50 9.19 -61.42
N ARG A 3 4.21 9.51 -61.45
CA ARG A 3 3.29 10.52 -62.07
C ARG A 3 1.92 10.26 -61.42
N ILE A 4 1.12 11.22 -60.90
CA ILE A 4 0.16 12.12 -61.60
C ILE A 4 -0.97 11.37 -62.35
N TRP A 5 -2.20 11.74 -61.98
CA TRP A 5 -3.40 12.16 -62.74
C TRP A 5 -4.66 11.84 -61.90
N ALA A 6 -5.48 12.70 -61.38
CA ALA A 6 -6.25 13.87 -61.85
C ALA A 6 -7.42 13.55 -62.83
N PHE A 7 -8.49 14.32 -62.65
CA PHE A 7 -9.66 14.59 -63.51
C PHE A 7 -10.89 13.69 -63.31
N GLU A 8 -12.11 14.10 -63.38
CA GLU A 8 -12.86 15.40 -63.56
C GLU A 8 -14.35 15.07 -63.38
N SER A 9 -15.10 15.90 -62.73
CA SER A 9 -16.22 16.76 -63.08
C SER A 9 -17.31 16.23 -64.07
N THR A 10 -18.58 16.48 -63.75
CA THR A 10 -19.57 17.26 -64.60
C THR A 10 -20.98 17.14 -64.01
N ARG A 11 -21.53 18.19 -63.48
CA ARG A 11 -22.67 19.06 -63.96
C ARG A 11 -23.79 18.42 -64.73
N ARG A 12 -25.05 18.72 -64.36
CA ARG A 12 -26.17 19.34 -65.02
C ARG A 12 -27.42 19.26 -64.15
N ARG A 13 -28.03 20.28 -63.68
CA ARG A 13 -28.90 21.40 -64.10
C ARG A 13 -30.14 21.02 -65.01
N LEU A 14 -31.23 21.66 -64.58
CA LEU A 14 -32.40 22.13 -65.31
C LEU A 14 -33.68 21.28 -65.22
N TYR A 15 -34.92 21.71 -65.11
CA TYR A 15 -35.62 23.01 -65.24
C TYR A 15 -37.08 22.83 -64.77
N PHE A 16 -37.72 23.92 -64.21
CA PHE A 16 -39.03 24.54 -64.45
C PHE A 16 -40.26 23.63 -64.67
N ARG A 17 -41.50 23.92 -64.23
CA ARG A 17 -42.36 25.10 -64.30
C ARG A 17 -43.67 24.87 -63.50
N SER A 18 -44.07 25.82 -62.72
CA SER A 18 -45.33 26.55 -62.62
C SER A 18 -46.65 25.99 -63.23
N CYS A 19 -47.70 26.00 -62.43
CA CYS A 19 -49.00 26.49 -62.83
C CYS A 19 -49.82 27.09 -61.72
N ARG A 20 -50.28 28.28 -61.96
CA ARG A 20 -51.24 29.08 -61.16
C ARG A 20 -52.66 28.73 -61.56
N VAL A 21 -53.61 29.24 -60.73
CA VAL A 21 -55.08 29.51 -60.95
C VAL A 21 -55.90 28.65 -59.98
N GLY A 22 -56.73 29.13 -59.07
CA GLY A 22 -57.34 30.45 -58.81
C GLY A 22 -58.67 30.27 -58.14
N LEU A 23 -59.12 31.33 -57.45
CA LEU A 23 -60.47 31.65 -56.96
C LEU A 23 -61.00 30.87 -55.74
N ALA A 24 -61.25 31.48 -54.66
CA ALA A 24 -62.04 32.65 -54.15
C ALA A 24 -63.30 32.19 -53.40
N LEU A 25 -63.46 32.77 -52.22
CA LEU A 25 -64.69 33.05 -51.44
C LEU A 25 -65.37 31.91 -50.70
N LEU A 26 -65.20 31.95 -49.33
CA LEU A 26 -66.36 32.22 -48.45
C LEU A 26 -65.86 32.57 -47.03
N ALA A 27 -66.11 33.79 -46.62
CA ALA A 27 -65.97 34.29 -45.30
C ALA A 27 -67.10 33.74 -44.41
N ILE A 28 -66.77 33.11 -43.27
CA ILE A 28 -67.61 33.09 -42.09
C ILE A 28 -66.73 33.19 -40.87
N MET A 29 -67.03 34.16 -40.05
CA MET A 29 -66.41 34.52 -38.80
C MET A 29 -66.24 33.32 -37.80
N GLY A 30 -65.08 33.14 -37.37
CA GLY A 30 -64.79 32.43 -36.12
C GLY A 30 -63.55 33.07 -35.54
N PHE A 31 -63.70 34.00 -34.62
CA PHE A 31 -62.65 34.53 -33.76
C PHE A 31 -62.08 33.36 -32.93
N PRO A 32 -60.84 33.00 -33.08
CA PRO A 32 -60.21 32.22 -32.02
C PRO A 32 -59.87 33.20 -30.86
N PHE A 33 -60.49 32.98 -29.73
CA PHE A 33 -59.96 33.47 -28.48
C PHE A 33 -58.54 32.96 -28.35
N ILE A 34 -57.53 33.78 -28.62
CA ILE A 34 -56.18 33.57 -28.18
C ILE A 34 -56.24 33.76 -26.64
N LEU A 35 -56.37 32.68 -25.92
CA LEU A 35 -55.98 32.64 -24.51
C LEU A 35 -54.47 32.97 -24.49
N VAL A 36 -54.15 34.24 -24.32
CA VAL A 36 -52.87 34.66 -23.81
C VAL A 36 -52.81 34.04 -22.42
N ALA A 37 -52.16 32.88 -22.32
CA ALA A 37 -51.73 32.40 -21.02
C ALA A 37 -50.83 33.51 -20.46
N GLN A 38 -51.40 34.32 -19.55
CA GLN A 38 -50.62 35.17 -18.70
C GLN A 38 -49.69 34.22 -17.97
N GLY A 39 -48.41 34.22 -18.35
CA GLY A 39 -47.37 33.60 -17.58
C GLY A 39 -47.52 34.11 -16.15
N GLY A 40 -47.93 33.27 -15.22
CA GLY A 40 -47.93 33.57 -13.81
C GLY A 40 -46.60 34.22 -13.46
N PRO A 41 -46.54 35.06 -12.45
CA PRO A 41 -45.29 35.66 -12.02
C PRO A 41 -44.27 34.53 -11.88
N GLN A 42 -43.24 34.50 -12.73
CA GLN A 42 -42.11 33.63 -12.51
C GLN A 42 -41.61 33.94 -11.10
N SER A 43 -41.73 33.00 -10.20
CA SER A 43 -41.09 33.11 -8.89
C SER A 43 -39.67 33.60 -9.11
N PRO A 44 -39.21 34.64 -8.40
CA PRO A 44 -37.87 35.16 -8.60
C PRO A 44 -36.89 33.97 -8.50
N LYS A 45 -36.12 33.77 -9.58
CA LYS A 45 -35.14 32.66 -9.67
C LYS A 45 -34.19 32.84 -8.49
N ARG A 46 -34.13 31.87 -7.57
CA ARG A 46 -33.20 31.92 -6.45
C ARG A 46 -31.77 32.09 -6.94
N PRO A 47 -30.88 32.71 -6.17
CA PRO A 47 -29.47 32.74 -6.50
C PRO A 47 -28.90 31.32 -6.51
N THR A 48 -28.10 31.03 -7.51
CA THR A 48 -27.34 29.77 -7.62
C THR A 48 -26.06 29.85 -6.78
N ILE A 49 -25.69 28.77 -6.12
CA ILE A 49 -24.58 28.72 -5.17
C ILE A 49 -23.48 27.80 -5.69
N GLY A 50 -22.26 28.33 -5.81
CA GLY A 50 -21.03 27.60 -6.01
C GLY A 50 -20.28 27.45 -4.69
N VAL A 51 -19.71 26.27 -4.44
CA VAL A 51 -18.89 25.99 -3.25
C VAL A 51 -17.50 25.52 -3.69
N ALA A 52 -16.46 26.15 -3.12
CA ALA A 52 -15.07 25.76 -3.31
C ALA A 52 -14.53 25.10 -2.03
N LEU A 53 -13.96 23.90 -2.16
CA LEU A 53 -13.42 23.09 -1.07
C LEU A 53 -11.89 23.05 -1.16
N GLU A 54 -11.22 23.53 -0.12
CA GLU A 54 -9.78 23.59 -0.02
C GLU A 54 -9.13 22.22 0.16
N GLY A 55 -7.88 22.07 -0.32
CA GLY A 55 -7.02 20.94 -0.01
C GLY A 55 -6.48 20.99 1.42
N GLY A 56 -6.12 19.85 2.01
CA GLY A 56 -5.56 19.87 3.37
C GLY A 56 -5.34 18.49 4.00
N GLY A 57 -5.31 17.40 3.23
CA GLY A 57 -5.17 16.04 3.76
C GLY A 57 -6.29 15.73 4.76
N ALA A 58 -5.97 15.19 5.94
CA ALA A 58 -6.95 14.85 6.97
C ALA A 58 -7.81 16.06 7.39
N LEU A 59 -7.26 17.27 7.36
CA LEU A 59 -7.98 18.50 7.73
C LEU A 59 -9.21 18.72 6.85
N GLY A 60 -9.14 18.33 5.57
CA GLY A 60 -10.25 18.43 4.62
C GLY A 60 -11.45 17.54 4.96
N LEU A 61 -11.35 16.60 5.91
CA LEU A 61 -12.50 15.86 6.43
C LEU A 61 -13.53 16.80 7.10
N ALA A 62 -13.11 18.00 7.50
CA ALA A 62 -13.98 19.04 8.01
C ALA A 62 -15.04 19.51 6.99
N HIS A 63 -14.75 19.40 5.68
CA HIS A 63 -15.73 19.72 4.64
C HIS A 63 -17.01 18.90 4.75
N ILE A 64 -16.91 17.63 5.20
CA ILE A 64 -18.09 16.78 5.44
C ILE A 64 -19.03 17.44 6.46
N GLY A 65 -18.46 18.06 7.50
CA GLY A 65 -19.24 18.79 8.51
C GLY A 65 -19.96 20.01 7.94
N VAL A 66 -19.28 20.79 7.09
CA VAL A 66 -19.89 21.96 6.43
C VAL A 66 -21.03 21.52 5.49
N LEU A 67 -20.79 20.51 4.66
CA LEU A 67 -21.81 19.96 3.75
C LEU A 67 -23.01 19.41 4.51
N ARG A 68 -22.78 18.75 5.65
CA ARG A 68 -23.86 18.27 6.53
C ARG A 68 -24.69 19.43 7.09
N TRP A 69 -24.05 20.48 7.54
CA TRP A 69 -24.73 21.66 8.04
C TRP A 69 -25.57 22.33 6.94
N PHE A 70 -25.05 22.39 5.70
CA PHE A 70 -25.78 22.93 4.54
C PHE A 70 -27.03 22.09 4.26
N GLU A 71 -26.96 20.76 4.23
CA GLU A 71 -28.13 19.91 4.02
C GLU A 71 -29.16 20.04 5.17
N GLN A 72 -28.69 20.10 6.42
CA GLN A 72 -29.59 20.28 7.58
C GLN A 72 -30.34 21.60 7.60
N HIS A 73 -29.79 22.63 6.96
CA HIS A 73 -30.38 23.95 6.86
C HIS A 73 -30.92 24.28 5.47
N HIS A 74 -31.10 23.28 4.62
CA HIS A 74 -31.66 23.39 3.28
C HIS A 74 -30.94 24.39 2.37
N ILE A 75 -29.59 24.50 2.50
CA ILE A 75 -28.78 25.37 1.62
C ILE A 75 -28.37 24.55 0.39
N PRO A 76 -28.86 24.92 -0.81
CA PRO A 76 -28.56 24.20 -2.02
C PRO A 76 -27.14 24.48 -2.50
N ILE A 77 -26.52 23.49 -3.14
CA ILE A 77 -25.23 23.62 -3.82
C ILE A 77 -25.45 23.30 -5.31
N ASP A 78 -25.28 24.29 -6.17
CA ASP A 78 -25.52 24.17 -7.60
C ASP A 78 -24.24 23.82 -8.37
N TYR A 79 -23.08 24.25 -7.85
CA TYR A 79 -21.77 24.01 -8.45
C TYR A 79 -20.74 23.72 -7.35
N LEU A 80 -19.78 22.86 -7.65
CA LEU A 80 -18.77 22.46 -6.69
C LEU A 80 -17.38 22.43 -7.33
N SER A 81 -16.41 23.02 -6.67
CA SER A 81 -14.98 22.86 -7.02
C SER A 81 -14.19 22.35 -5.82
N GLY A 82 -13.08 21.68 -6.06
CA GLY A 82 -12.24 21.17 -4.97
C GLY A 82 -10.83 20.85 -5.38
N ASN A 83 -9.94 20.85 -4.40
CA ASN A 83 -8.57 20.41 -4.54
C ASN A 83 -8.24 19.36 -3.49
N SER A 84 -7.39 18.35 -3.83
CA SER A 84 -6.88 17.35 -2.89
C SER A 84 -8.02 16.66 -2.11
N MET A 85 -8.03 16.70 -0.79
CA MET A 85 -9.13 16.17 0.02
C MET A 85 -10.45 16.87 -0.29
N GLY A 86 -10.43 18.17 -0.62
CA GLY A 86 -11.61 18.88 -1.11
C GLY A 86 -12.13 18.31 -2.43
N ALA A 87 -11.26 17.83 -3.33
CA ALA A 87 -11.65 17.14 -4.55
C ALA A 87 -12.24 15.76 -4.27
N LEU A 88 -11.70 15.01 -3.31
CA LEU A 88 -12.24 13.70 -2.91
C LEU A 88 -13.62 13.84 -2.28
N VAL A 89 -13.75 14.67 -1.24
CA VAL A 89 -15.02 14.90 -0.55
C VAL A 89 -16.04 15.53 -1.49
N GLY A 90 -15.63 16.58 -2.23
CA GLY A 90 -16.49 17.29 -3.16
C GLY A 90 -16.92 16.45 -4.35
N GLY A 91 -15.99 15.71 -4.97
CA GLY A 91 -16.28 14.82 -6.09
C GLY A 91 -17.25 13.69 -5.71
N LEU A 92 -17.03 13.06 -4.57
CA LEU A 92 -17.95 12.03 -4.06
C LEU A 92 -19.32 12.62 -3.68
N TYR A 93 -19.37 13.84 -3.10
CA TYR A 93 -20.62 14.54 -2.83
C TYR A 93 -21.33 14.92 -4.14
N ALA A 94 -20.58 15.34 -5.15
CA ALA A 94 -21.10 15.67 -6.49
C ALA A 94 -21.73 14.46 -7.20
N THR A 95 -21.30 13.23 -6.89
CA THR A 95 -21.96 11.98 -7.36
C THR A 95 -23.29 11.71 -6.63
N GLY A 96 -23.68 12.55 -5.69
CA GLY A 96 -24.94 12.45 -4.95
C GLY A 96 -24.87 11.69 -3.63
N LYS A 97 -23.66 11.39 -3.13
CA LYS A 97 -23.50 10.83 -1.77
C LYS A 97 -23.90 11.86 -0.73
N SER A 98 -24.54 11.40 0.34
CA SER A 98 -24.84 12.24 1.50
C SER A 98 -23.61 12.43 2.39
N PRO A 99 -23.56 13.47 3.23
CA PRO A 99 -22.51 13.66 4.22
C PRO A 99 -22.35 12.47 5.18
N ASP A 100 -23.44 11.76 5.49
CA ASP A 100 -23.39 10.56 6.34
C ASP A 100 -22.74 9.37 5.64
N GLU A 101 -22.93 9.22 4.32
CA GLU A 101 -22.24 8.22 3.52
C GLU A 101 -20.76 8.52 3.41
N LEU A 102 -20.40 9.80 3.23
CA LEU A 102 -19.00 10.25 3.20
C LEU A 102 -18.31 10.00 4.55
N GLU A 103 -18.95 10.34 5.66
CA GLU A 103 -18.39 10.06 6.99
C GLU A 103 -18.16 8.56 7.21
N ARG A 104 -19.14 7.71 6.88
CA ARG A 104 -18.97 6.26 6.97
C ARG A 104 -17.81 5.77 6.14
N LEU A 105 -17.69 6.25 4.89
CA LEU A 105 -16.62 5.87 3.97
C LEU A 105 -15.25 6.21 4.56
N VAL A 106 -15.03 7.47 4.95
CA VAL A 106 -13.71 7.92 5.45
C VAL A 106 -13.33 7.25 6.77
N LYS A 107 -14.28 6.87 7.61
CA LYS A 107 -14.05 6.12 8.85
C LYS A 107 -13.75 4.64 8.63
N GLN A 108 -14.19 4.07 7.51
CA GLN A 108 -13.94 2.67 7.16
C GLN A 108 -12.61 2.48 6.43
N MET A 109 -12.02 3.56 5.90
CA MET A 109 -10.73 3.50 5.22
C MET A 109 -9.60 3.19 6.20
N ASP A 110 -8.71 2.30 5.79
CA ASP A 110 -7.43 2.08 6.48
C ASP A 110 -6.41 3.14 6.02
N TRP A 111 -6.50 4.33 6.61
CA TRP A 111 -5.64 5.46 6.25
C TRP A 111 -4.15 5.17 6.42
N PRO A 112 -3.68 4.50 7.48
CA PRO A 112 -2.30 4.06 7.57
C PRO A 112 -1.85 3.28 6.34
N LEU A 113 -2.66 2.32 5.86
CA LEU A 113 -2.36 1.54 4.67
C LEU A 113 -2.42 2.38 3.39
N VAL A 114 -3.38 3.31 3.27
CA VAL A 114 -3.51 4.24 2.13
C VAL A 114 -2.26 5.10 1.99
N ILE A 115 -1.75 5.65 3.11
CA ILE A 115 -0.59 6.57 3.13
C ILE A 115 0.73 5.82 2.99
N ALA A 116 0.90 4.72 3.74
CA ALA A 116 2.12 3.90 3.66
C ALA A 116 2.25 3.21 2.28
N GLY A 117 1.12 3.01 1.60
CA GLY A 117 1.09 2.31 0.32
C GLY A 117 1.42 0.83 0.44
N GLY A 118 1.68 0.23 -0.72
CA GLY A 118 2.03 -1.17 -0.79
C GLY A 118 0.82 -2.12 -0.78
N THR A 119 1.13 -3.39 -0.94
CA THR A 119 0.14 -4.47 -0.88
C THR A 119 0.13 -5.06 0.52
N PRO A 120 -1.04 -5.25 1.15
CA PRO A 120 -1.12 -5.93 2.43
C PRO A 120 -0.37 -7.26 2.42
N TYR A 121 0.37 -7.58 3.48
CA TYR A 121 1.21 -8.78 3.54
C TYR A 121 0.43 -10.06 3.21
N GLN A 122 -0.83 -10.16 3.63
CA GLN A 122 -1.69 -11.30 3.33
C GLN A 122 -1.99 -11.45 1.83
N ASP A 123 -1.98 -10.37 1.06
CA ASP A 123 -2.25 -10.36 -0.37
C ASP A 123 -0.98 -10.48 -1.23
N LEU A 124 0.20 -10.45 -0.64
CA LEU A 124 1.46 -10.73 -1.32
C LEU A 124 1.51 -12.17 -1.86
N SER A 125 2.19 -12.36 -2.97
CA SER A 125 2.54 -13.69 -3.44
C SER A 125 3.50 -14.38 -2.44
N TYR A 126 3.55 -15.72 -2.45
CA TYR A 126 4.46 -16.47 -1.58
C TYR A 126 5.91 -15.97 -1.70
N ARG A 127 6.38 -15.69 -2.91
CA ARG A 127 7.74 -15.19 -3.18
C ARG A 127 7.98 -13.81 -2.55
N ARG A 128 7.00 -12.89 -2.64
CA ARG A 128 7.12 -11.56 -1.99
C ARG A 128 7.08 -11.67 -0.47
N LYS A 129 6.26 -12.56 0.08
CA LYS A 129 6.29 -12.89 1.52
C LYS A 129 7.66 -13.40 1.96
N GLU A 130 8.31 -14.20 1.13
CA GLU A 130 9.66 -14.71 1.39
C GLU A 130 10.70 -13.58 1.37
N ASP A 131 10.54 -12.58 0.48
CA ASP A 131 11.39 -11.39 0.48
C ASP A 131 11.23 -10.57 1.75
N GLU A 132 9.98 -10.26 2.14
CA GLU A 132 9.66 -9.49 3.34
C GLU A 132 10.14 -10.18 4.64
N ARG A 133 10.17 -11.51 4.68
CA ARG A 133 10.76 -12.26 5.80
C ARG A 133 12.28 -12.18 5.82
N ALA A 134 12.90 -12.16 4.65
CA ALA A 134 14.36 -12.15 4.53
C ALA A 134 14.94 -10.74 4.72
N VAL A 135 14.22 -9.72 4.23
CA VAL A 135 14.63 -8.31 4.26
C VAL A 135 13.59 -7.54 5.09
N GLN A 136 13.89 -7.32 6.36
CA GLN A 136 12.95 -6.76 7.32
C GLN A 136 12.95 -5.22 7.34
N ASN A 137 12.89 -4.59 6.16
CA ASN A 137 12.76 -3.13 6.02
C ASN A 137 11.98 -2.76 4.75
N ASP A 138 11.60 -1.49 4.63
CA ASP A 138 10.78 -0.98 3.54
C ASP A 138 11.62 -0.26 2.45
N LEU A 139 12.95 -0.30 2.55
CA LEU A 139 13.83 0.35 1.59
C LEU A 139 13.93 -0.44 0.29
N VAL A 140 13.68 0.24 -0.81
CA VAL A 140 13.73 -0.33 -2.16
C VAL A 140 14.49 0.62 -3.09
N ILE A 141 15.50 0.10 -3.78
CA ILE A 141 16.29 0.84 -4.78
C ILE A 141 16.11 0.13 -6.12
N GLY A 142 15.65 0.88 -7.12
CA GLY A 142 15.48 0.37 -8.48
C GLY A 142 16.67 0.67 -9.38
N PHE A 143 16.81 -0.14 -10.44
CA PHE A 143 17.88 0.00 -11.43
C PHE A 143 17.36 0.00 -12.87
N LYS A 144 16.07 0.19 -13.10
CA LYS A 144 15.48 0.17 -14.46
C LYS A 144 16.03 1.28 -15.36
N HIS A 145 16.27 2.46 -14.79
CA HIS A 145 16.78 3.64 -15.49
C HIS A 145 17.97 4.30 -14.75
N GLY A 146 18.88 3.46 -14.22
CA GLY A 146 19.92 3.88 -13.28
C GLY A 146 19.46 3.71 -11.83
N VAL A 147 20.21 4.25 -10.88
CA VAL A 147 19.84 4.20 -9.45
C VAL A 147 18.66 5.13 -9.21
N THR A 148 17.51 4.57 -8.89
CA THR A 148 16.26 5.31 -8.69
C THR A 148 15.52 4.84 -7.45
N LEU A 149 14.84 5.76 -6.79
CA LEU A 149 13.93 5.47 -5.67
C LEU A 149 12.48 5.54 -6.15
N PRO A 150 11.52 4.94 -5.44
CA PRO A 150 10.11 5.20 -5.68
C PRO A 150 9.81 6.71 -5.66
N SER A 151 8.89 7.16 -6.51
CA SER A 151 8.54 8.59 -6.65
C SER A 151 7.60 9.11 -5.56
N GLY A 152 7.21 8.27 -4.61
CA GLY A 152 6.39 8.58 -3.45
C GLY A 152 6.41 7.43 -2.45
N LEU A 153 5.95 7.67 -1.23
CA LEU A 153 5.80 6.62 -0.21
C LEU A 153 4.74 5.59 -0.63
N SER A 154 3.68 6.06 -1.29
CA SER A 154 2.57 5.26 -1.77
C SER A 154 2.39 5.40 -3.27
N ALA A 155 2.19 4.30 -3.98
CA ALA A 155 1.73 4.32 -5.37
C ALA A 155 0.25 4.72 -5.50
N GLY A 156 -0.50 4.72 -4.41
CA GLY A 156 -1.91 5.10 -4.37
C GLY A 156 -2.89 3.96 -4.63
N HIS A 157 -2.45 2.72 -4.80
CA HIS A 157 -3.34 1.60 -5.14
C HIS A 157 -4.56 1.46 -4.23
N GLN A 158 -4.38 1.64 -2.90
CA GLN A 158 -5.48 1.47 -1.95
C GLN A 158 -6.54 2.57 -2.08
N ILE A 159 -6.12 3.80 -2.33
CA ILE A 159 -7.07 4.90 -2.57
C ILE A 159 -7.72 4.79 -3.95
N ASP A 160 -6.97 4.31 -4.97
CA ASP A 160 -7.53 4.05 -6.30
C ASP A 160 -8.71 3.07 -6.20
N MET A 161 -8.56 1.96 -5.45
CA MET A 161 -9.64 0.98 -5.26
C MET A 161 -10.90 1.61 -4.65
N VAL A 162 -10.74 2.49 -3.66
CA VAL A 162 -11.88 3.18 -3.04
C VAL A 162 -12.54 4.13 -4.03
N ILE A 163 -11.76 4.97 -4.70
CA ILE A 163 -12.26 5.97 -5.65
C ILE A 163 -12.97 5.27 -6.82
N ASP A 164 -12.34 4.26 -7.42
CA ASP A 164 -12.89 3.53 -8.57
C ASP A 164 -14.21 2.84 -8.21
N ARG A 165 -14.29 2.19 -7.04
CA ARG A 165 -15.53 1.60 -6.55
C ARG A 165 -16.65 2.62 -6.43
N GLU A 166 -16.36 3.73 -5.76
CA GLU A 166 -17.37 4.76 -5.46
C GLU A 166 -17.83 5.53 -6.71
N THR A 167 -17.02 5.52 -7.77
CA THR A 167 -17.30 6.24 -9.03
C THR A 167 -17.64 5.33 -10.21
N LEU A 168 -17.65 4.02 -10.03
CA LEU A 168 -17.84 3.05 -11.12
C LEU A 168 -19.12 3.29 -11.93
N GLY A 169 -20.23 3.65 -11.27
CA GLY A 169 -21.49 3.98 -11.93
C GLY A 169 -21.44 5.26 -12.82
N TYR A 170 -20.42 6.08 -12.62
CA TYR A 170 -20.21 7.35 -13.34
C TYR A 170 -19.16 7.24 -14.46
N SER A 171 -18.63 6.05 -14.76
CA SER A 171 -17.61 5.85 -15.81
C SER A 171 -18.07 6.29 -17.20
N SER A 172 -19.37 6.28 -17.47
CA SER A 172 -19.96 6.69 -18.76
C SER A 172 -20.29 8.18 -18.87
N VAL A 173 -20.04 8.96 -17.82
CA VAL A 173 -20.33 10.40 -17.78
C VAL A 173 -19.32 11.14 -18.66
N LYS A 174 -19.81 11.88 -19.65
CA LYS A 174 -18.96 12.59 -20.62
C LYS A 174 -18.46 13.94 -20.12
N SER A 175 -19.29 14.63 -19.34
CA SER A 175 -18.98 15.91 -18.73
C SER A 175 -19.31 15.86 -17.23
N PHE A 176 -18.49 16.47 -16.40
CA PHE A 176 -18.79 16.59 -14.97
C PHE A 176 -19.97 17.56 -14.70
N ASP A 177 -20.48 18.25 -15.74
CA ASP A 177 -21.72 19.00 -15.67
C ASP A 177 -22.97 18.08 -15.64
N ASP A 178 -22.80 16.81 -16.07
CA ASP A 178 -23.87 15.80 -16.04
C ASP A 178 -23.96 15.05 -14.70
N LEU A 179 -23.09 15.36 -13.74
CA LEU A 179 -23.17 14.84 -12.38
C LEU A 179 -24.41 15.39 -11.65
N PRO A 180 -24.87 14.75 -10.57
CA PRO A 180 -25.91 15.28 -9.71
C PRO A 180 -25.67 16.73 -9.28
N ILE A 181 -24.42 17.08 -8.97
CA ILE A 181 -23.96 18.47 -8.84
C ILE A 181 -22.77 18.65 -9.79
N PRO A 182 -22.81 19.62 -10.72
CA PRO A 182 -21.68 19.98 -11.58
C PRO A 182 -20.41 20.20 -10.77
N PHE A 183 -19.30 19.60 -11.24
CA PHE A 183 -18.06 19.52 -10.47
C PHE A 183 -16.82 19.89 -11.29
N ARG A 184 -15.85 20.50 -10.64
CA ARG A 184 -14.49 20.73 -11.15
C ARG A 184 -13.47 20.38 -10.07
N CYS A 185 -12.33 19.83 -10.49
CA CYS A 185 -11.16 19.75 -9.61
C CYS A 185 -9.90 20.12 -10.36
N VAL A 186 -8.89 20.53 -9.62
CA VAL A 186 -7.62 20.99 -10.15
C VAL A 186 -6.50 20.04 -9.78
N SER A 187 -5.55 19.85 -10.70
CA SER A 187 -4.25 19.24 -10.45
C SER A 187 -3.16 20.13 -11.02
N THR A 188 -1.94 19.94 -10.57
CA THR A 188 -0.77 20.55 -11.18
C THR A 188 -0.23 19.62 -12.26
N GLU A 189 -0.18 20.07 -13.52
CA GLU A 189 0.56 19.37 -14.56
C GLU A 189 2.06 19.66 -14.33
N LEU A 190 2.80 18.63 -13.89
CA LEU A 190 4.12 18.82 -13.29
C LEU A 190 5.20 19.26 -14.30
N ILE A 191 5.06 18.87 -15.57
CA ILE A 191 6.06 19.20 -16.61
C ILE A 191 5.97 20.69 -17.00
N SER A 192 4.75 21.20 -17.17
CA SER A 192 4.54 22.61 -17.52
C SER A 192 4.44 23.54 -16.31
N GLY A 193 4.21 23.01 -15.11
CA GLY A 193 3.96 23.78 -13.89
C GLY A 193 2.62 24.54 -13.90
N LYS A 194 1.67 24.14 -14.76
CA LYS A 194 0.38 24.83 -14.93
C LYS A 194 -0.76 24.08 -14.25
N PRO A 195 -1.82 24.77 -13.84
CA PRO A 195 -3.05 24.12 -13.40
C PRO A 195 -3.69 23.33 -14.55
N HIS A 196 -4.17 22.13 -14.24
CA HIS A 196 -5.02 21.34 -15.12
C HIS A 196 -6.38 21.15 -14.44
N VAL A 197 -7.43 21.71 -15.06
CA VAL A 197 -8.80 21.61 -14.57
C VAL A 197 -9.49 20.42 -15.20
N PHE A 198 -9.92 19.48 -14.37
CA PHE A 198 -10.72 18.35 -14.81
C PHE A 198 -12.21 18.72 -14.86
N SER A 199 -12.81 18.56 -16.01
CA SER A 199 -14.24 18.76 -16.29
C SER A 199 -14.87 17.61 -17.08
N THR A 200 -14.05 16.68 -17.54
CA THR A 200 -14.43 15.53 -18.37
C THR A 200 -13.51 14.35 -18.09
N GLY A 201 -13.83 13.19 -18.63
CA GLY A 201 -13.07 11.96 -18.46
C GLY A 201 -13.47 11.15 -17.23
N PRO A 202 -12.67 10.16 -16.81
CA PRO A 202 -12.96 9.38 -15.63
C PRO A 202 -12.85 10.24 -14.36
N ILE A 203 -13.94 10.39 -13.63
CA ILE A 203 -13.97 11.23 -12.40
C ILE A 203 -13.02 10.67 -11.32
N GLY A 204 -12.81 9.36 -11.29
CA GLY A 204 -11.83 8.72 -10.40
C GLY A 204 -10.41 9.20 -10.67
N LEU A 205 -10.00 9.24 -11.94
CA LEU A 205 -8.70 9.77 -12.38
C LEU A 205 -8.53 11.24 -11.97
N ALA A 206 -9.56 12.05 -12.15
CA ALA A 206 -9.55 13.47 -11.79
C ALA A 206 -9.30 13.68 -10.30
N MET A 207 -10.07 12.99 -9.44
CA MET A 207 -9.91 13.06 -7.98
C MET A 207 -8.54 12.52 -7.55
N ARG A 208 -8.11 11.39 -8.11
CA ARG A 208 -6.81 10.78 -7.79
C ARG A 208 -5.65 11.69 -8.17
N SER A 209 -5.73 12.34 -9.33
CA SER A 209 -4.72 13.31 -9.78
C SER A 209 -4.64 14.51 -8.86
N SER A 210 -5.81 15.06 -8.46
CA SER A 210 -5.92 16.22 -7.59
C SER A 210 -5.35 15.98 -6.18
N MET A 211 -5.34 14.72 -5.69
CA MET A 211 -4.85 14.38 -4.36
C MET A 211 -3.46 13.73 -4.34
N SER A 212 -2.72 13.78 -5.46
CA SER A 212 -1.37 13.21 -5.56
C SER A 212 -0.32 14.11 -4.92
N LEU A 213 -0.38 14.28 -3.59
CA LEU A 213 0.56 15.11 -2.84
C LEU A 213 2.00 14.61 -3.03
N PRO A 214 2.93 15.46 -3.54
CA PRO A 214 4.33 15.07 -3.74
C PRO A 214 4.97 14.48 -2.49
N ALA A 215 5.82 13.49 -2.65
CA ALA A 215 6.47 12.66 -1.65
C ALA A 215 5.54 11.67 -0.91
N ILE A 216 4.26 11.95 -0.75
CA ILE A 216 3.29 10.98 -0.18
C ILE A 216 2.83 10.02 -1.28
N PHE A 217 2.23 10.56 -2.35
CA PHE A 217 1.76 9.75 -3.46
C PHE A 217 2.63 9.89 -4.70
N ALA A 218 2.80 8.78 -5.42
CA ALA A 218 3.39 8.82 -6.74
C ALA A 218 2.54 9.70 -7.68
N PRO A 219 3.18 10.48 -8.59
CA PRO A 219 2.47 11.25 -9.60
C PRO A 219 1.59 10.36 -10.48
N VAL A 220 0.40 10.85 -10.84
CA VAL A 220 -0.50 10.19 -11.79
C VAL A 220 -0.04 10.51 -13.21
N ARG A 221 0.08 9.45 -14.04
CA ARG A 221 0.46 9.58 -15.45
C ARG A 221 -0.74 9.26 -16.34
N ASP A 222 -1.02 10.17 -17.28
CA ASP A 222 -2.05 10.00 -18.28
C ASP A 222 -1.50 10.45 -19.64
N GLY A 223 -1.14 9.49 -20.49
CA GLY A 223 -0.36 9.75 -21.70
C GLY A 223 0.98 10.41 -21.38
N ASP A 224 1.24 11.54 -22.02
CA ASP A 224 2.47 12.33 -21.84
C ASP A 224 2.39 13.30 -20.63
N ARG A 225 1.24 13.37 -19.96
CA ARG A 225 1.03 14.28 -18.82
C ARG A 225 1.35 13.61 -17.49
N VAL A 226 1.84 14.42 -16.57
CA VAL A 226 2.19 13.99 -15.22
C VAL A 226 1.52 14.92 -14.22
N TYR A 227 0.57 14.37 -13.46
CA TYR A 227 -0.21 15.14 -12.52
C TYR A 227 0.25 14.90 -11.08
N VAL A 228 0.29 15.99 -10.34
CA VAL A 228 0.42 16.01 -8.86
C VAL A 228 -0.68 16.87 -8.27
N ASP A 229 -0.78 16.88 -6.94
CA ASP A 229 -1.78 17.65 -6.19
C ASP A 229 -1.88 19.09 -6.70
N GLY A 230 -3.11 19.58 -6.84
CA GLY A 230 -3.39 20.92 -7.31
C GLY A 230 -2.94 22.02 -6.33
N ALA A 231 -2.64 21.67 -5.09
CA ALA A 231 -2.20 22.63 -4.07
C ALA A 231 -1.01 23.49 -4.52
N LEU A 232 -0.11 22.97 -5.34
CA LEU A 232 1.04 23.72 -5.83
C LEU A 232 0.67 24.94 -6.69
N VAL A 233 -0.51 24.95 -7.29
CA VAL A 233 -0.97 26.02 -8.22
C VAL A 233 -2.27 26.69 -7.76
N ASP A 234 -3.18 25.94 -7.10
CA ASP A 234 -4.47 26.45 -6.65
C ASP A 234 -5.05 25.54 -5.54
N ASN A 235 -4.78 25.90 -4.27
CA ASN A 235 -5.24 25.10 -3.13
C ASN A 235 -6.71 25.33 -2.77
N LEU A 236 -7.25 26.54 -3.02
CA LEU A 236 -8.64 26.90 -2.77
C LEU A 236 -9.28 27.38 -4.08
N PRO A 237 -9.82 26.47 -4.93
CA PRO A 237 -10.21 26.75 -6.31
C PRO A 237 -11.55 27.52 -6.42
N THR A 238 -11.62 28.69 -5.85
CA THR A 238 -12.80 29.58 -5.82
C THR A 238 -13.08 30.18 -7.19
N ASP A 239 -12.04 30.50 -7.95
CA ASP A 239 -12.13 30.97 -9.32
C ASP A 239 -12.77 29.91 -10.24
N LEU A 240 -12.44 28.63 -10.06
CA LEU A 240 -13.08 27.55 -10.80
C LEU A 240 -14.58 27.43 -10.47
N ALA A 241 -14.97 27.57 -9.20
CA ALA A 241 -16.37 27.64 -8.83
C ALA A 241 -17.05 28.83 -9.50
N ARG A 242 -16.40 30.00 -9.54
CA ARG A 242 -16.90 31.24 -10.18
C ARG A 242 -17.08 31.08 -11.69
N GLU A 243 -16.12 30.44 -12.37
CA GLU A 243 -16.18 30.17 -13.80
C GLU A 243 -17.34 29.24 -14.22
N MET A 244 -17.87 28.44 -13.32
CA MET A 244 -19.08 27.63 -13.54
C MET A 244 -20.36 28.47 -13.58
N GLY A 245 -20.32 29.73 -13.17
CA GLY A 245 -21.38 30.73 -13.33
C GLY A 245 -22.43 30.80 -12.22
N PRO A 246 -22.12 30.51 -10.94
CA PRO A 246 -23.03 30.75 -9.82
C PRO A 246 -23.22 32.25 -9.55
N ASP A 247 -24.36 32.60 -8.96
CA ASP A 247 -24.62 33.96 -8.48
C ASP A 247 -23.80 34.28 -7.22
N VAL A 248 -23.54 33.28 -6.38
CA VAL A 248 -22.82 33.42 -5.11
C VAL A 248 -21.79 32.29 -5.00
N VAL A 249 -20.55 32.62 -4.62
CA VAL A 249 -19.48 31.63 -4.36
C VAL A 249 -19.12 31.63 -2.87
N ILE A 250 -19.18 30.45 -2.28
CA ILE A 250 -18.80 30.17 -0.89
C ILE A 250 -17.49 29.39 -0.87
N ALA A 251 -16.43 29.95 -0.30
CA ALA A 251 -15.17 29.27 -0.10
C ALA A 251 -15.08 28.65 1.30
N ILE A 252 -14.70 27.39 1.38
CA ILE A 252 -14.47 26.68 2.65
C ILE A 252 -12.96 26.60 2.87
N HIS A 253 -12.44 27.47 3.72
CA HIS A 253 -11.01 27.62 4.03
C HIS A 253 -10.65 26.89 5.34
N LEU A 254 -9.56 26.13 5.32
CA LEU A 254 -9.04 25.38 6.46
C LEU A 254 -7.94 26.23 7.15
N GLN A 255 -8.28 26.85 8.28
CA GLN A 255 -7.35 27.71 9.00
C GLN A 255 -6.32 26.88 9.76
N VAL A 256 -5.07 26.88 9.30
CA VAL A 256 -3.93 26.16 9.90
C VAL A 256 -3.01 27.09 10.68
N THR A 257 -2.27 26.54 11.64
CA THR A 257 -1.20 27.27 12.33
C THR A 257 0.07 27.20 11.49
N PRO A 258 0.84 28.29 11.32
CA PRO A 258 2.16 28.25 10.71
C PRO A 258 3.07 27.26 11.47
N ALA A 259 3.87 26.50 10.72
CA ALA A 259 4.84 25.55 11.31
C ALA A 259 5.86 26.28 12.18
N THR A 260 6.25 25.67 13.29
CA THR A 260 7.32 26.13 14.16
C THR A 260 8.70 25.73 13.62
N ALA A 261 9.76 26.40 14.08
CA ALA A 261 11.12 26.07 13.68
C ALA A 261 11.51 24.60 14.00
N ASP A 262 10.93 24.03 15.06
CA ASP A 262 11.19 22.65 15.45
C ASP A 262 10.54 21.64 14.51
N GLU A 263 9.39 21.95 13.95
CA GLU A 263 8.69 21.08 13.00
C GLU A 263 9.34 21.02 11.62
N ILE A 264 10.15 22.03 11.25
CA ILE A 264 10.84 22.08 9.95
C ILE A 264 12.29 21.56 9.98
N GLN A 265 12.71 20.88 11.05
CA GLN A 265 14.06 20.32 11.16
C GLN A 265 14.27 19.03 10.34
N SER A 266 13.21 18.39 9.85
CA SER A 266 13.28 17.17 9.02
C SER A 266 13.11 17.51 7.54
N LEU A 267 13.65 16.67 6.65
CA LEU A 267 13.42 16.80 5.20
C LEU A 267 11.92 16.87 4.85
N PHE A 268 11.12 16.04 5.51
CA PHE A 268 9.67 16.03 5.32
C PHE A 268 9.00 17.31 5.86
N GLY A 269 9.42 17.78 7.04
CA GLY A 269 8.95 19.05 7.60
C GLY A 269 9.28 20.24 6.68
N VAL A 270 10.50 20.30 6.14
CA VAL A 270 10.89 21.32 5.14
C VAL A 270 10.02 21.24 3.90
N LEU A 271 9.80 20.03 3.34
CA LEU A 271 8.98 19.85 2.14
C LEU A 271 7.51 20.23 2.39
N SER A 272 6.93 19.79 3.50
CA SER A 272 5.56 20.15 3.89
C SER A 272 5.41 21.66 4.06
N GLN A 273 6.35 22.30 4.74
CA GLN A 273 6.34 23.75 4.92
C GLN A 273 6.55 24.50 3.60
N ALA A 274 7.41 24.00 2.70
CA ALA A 274 7.59 24.60 1.38
C ALA A 274 6.29 24.57 0.55
N ILE A 275 5.53 23.49 0.63
CA ILE A 275 4.19 23.38 0.02
C ILE A 275 3.26 24.41 0.68
N THR A 276 3.17 24.44 2.02
CA THR A 276 2.31 25.40 2.75
C THR A 276 2.62 26.86 2.40
N VAL A 277 3.90 27.22 2.32
CA VAL A 277 4.30 28.57 1.91
C VAL A 277 3.91 28.84 0.45
N GLY A 278 4.08 27.85 -0.43
CA GLY A 278 3.69 27.94 -1.84
C GLY A 278 2.19 28.12 -2.03
N THR A 279 1.36 27.46 -1.20
CA THR A 279 -0.11 27.55 -1.28
C THR A 279 -0.70 28.83 -0.68
N ALA A 280 -0.04 29.46 0.29
CA ALA A 280 -0.55 30.61 1.02
C ALA A 280 -1.04 31.77 0.11
N ALA A 281 -0.32 32.06 -0.97
CA ALA A 281 -0.71 33.11 -1.91
C ALA A 281 -1.95 32.71 -2.73
N THR A 282 -2.15 31.44 -3.06
CA THR A 282 -3.31 30.93 -3.79
C THR A 282 -4.53 30.90 -2.89
N GLU A 283 -4.36 30.53 -1.62
CA GLU A 283 -5.43 30.54 -0.60
C GLU A 283 -5.97 31.96 -0.37
N VAL A 284 -5.08 32.97 -0.24
CA VAL A 284 -5.50 34.38 -0.13
C VAL A 284 -6.33 34.81 -1.35
N ARG A 285 -5.84 34.50 -2.56
CA ARG A 285 -6.60 34.80 -3.80
C ARG A 285 -7.96 34.09 -3.83
N GLY A 286 -7.99 32.82 -3.44
CA GLY A 286 -9.24 32.04 -3.35
C GLY A 286 -10.23 32.67 -2.36
N MET A 287 -9.77 33.12 -1.20
CA MET A 287 -10.63 33.82 -0.23
C MET A 287 -11.13 35.16 -0.76
N GLU A 288 -10.27 35.94 -1.45
CA GLU A 288 -10.65 37.24 -2.04
C GLU A 288 -11.63 37.07 -3.21
N ALA A 289 -11.59 35.97 -3.93
CA ALA A 289 -12.50 35.67 -5.03
C ALA A 289 -13.88 35.17 -4.58
N ALA A 290 -14.07 34.87 -3.29
CA ALA A 290 -15.31 34.36 -2.73
C ALA A 290 -16.22 35.51 -2.27
N ASP A 291 -17.55 35.33 -2.38
CA ASP A 291 -18.53 36.22 -1.77
C ASP A 291 -18.66 35.94 -0.26
N ILE A 292 -18.51 34.69 0.13
CA ILE A 292 -18.58 34.26 1.54
C ILE A 292 -17.40 33.29 1.80
N VAL A 293 -16.68 33.52 2.90
CA VAL A 293 -15.64 32.62 3.38
C VAL A 293 -16.05 31.98 4.70
N VAL A 294 -16.16 30.65 4.70
CA VAL A 294 -16.34 29.85 5.91
C VAL A 294 -14.95 29.38 6.33
N LYS A 295 -14.44 29.94 7.43
CA LYS A 295 -13.13 29.59 8.00
C LYS A 295 -13.29 28.49 9.04
N VAL A 296 -12.74 27.32 8.77
CA VAL A 296 -12.76 26.18 9.68
C VAL A 296 -11.49 26.18 10.53
N ASP A 297 -11.64 26.30 11.84
CA ASP A 297 -10.52 26.24 12.77
C ASP A 297 -10.05 24.79 12.95
N VAL A 298 -8.96 24.46 12.27
CA VAL A 298 -8.30 23.14 12.35
C VAL A 298 -6.88 23.24 12.91
N GLN A 299 -6.53 24.34 13.58
CA GLN A 299 -5.19 24.65 14.08
C GLN A 299 -4.62 23.62 15.08
N LYS A 300 -5.49 22.83 15.72
CA LYS A 300 -5.10 21.80 16.71
C LYS A 300 -4.87 20.41 16.07
N PHE A 301 -4.95 20.32 14.75
CA PHE A 301 -4.85 19.07 14.01
C PHE A 301 -3.77 19.17 12.96
N THR A 302 -3.24 18.00 12.57
CA THR A 302 -2.29 17.89 11.46
C THR A 302 -2.93 17.24 10.23
N SER A 303 -2.33 17.45 9.07
CA SER A 303 -2.82 16.89 7.79
C SER A 303 -2.74 15.35 7.68
N LEU A 304 -2.18 14.66 8.68
CA LEU A 304 -2.06 13.20 8.73
C LEU A 304 -2.92 12.53 9.82
N GLU A 305 -3.67 13.29 10.62
CA GLU A 305 -4.48 12.77 11.73
C GLU A 305 -5.88 12.31 11.28
N PHE A 306 -5.95 11.37 10.37
CA PHE A 306 -7.21 10.81 9.85
C PHE A 306 -8.06 10.10 10.91
N GLU A 307 -7.44 9.61 11.98
CA GLU A 307 -8.13 8.99 13.12
C GLU A 307 -8.98 9.98 13.92
N LYS A 308 -8.76 11.28 13.73
CA LYS A 308 -9.53 12.37 14.34
C LYS A 308 -10.71 12.84 13.47
N ALA A 309 -11.16 12.04 12.51
CA ALA A 309 -12.23 12.40 11.58
C ALA A 309 -13.46 12.98 12.28
N ASP A 310 -13.92 12.37 13.38
CA ASP A 310 -15.08 12.88 14.13
C ASP A 310 -14.91 14.32 14.61
N ALA A 311 -13.74 14.63 15.17
CA ALA A 311 -13.43 15.94 15.69
C ALA A 311 -13.32 16.98 14.55
N LEU A 312 -12.71 16.60 13.42
CA LEU A 312 -12.59 17.46 12.24
C LEU A 312 -13.96 17.77 11.61
N ILE A 313 -14.82 16.77 11.45
CA ILE A 313 -16.19 16.93 10.95
C ILE A 313 -16.97 17.90 11.86
N GLN A 314 -16.82 17.79 13.18
CA GLN A 314 -17.45 18.71 14.13
C GLN A 314 -16.93 20.15 14.00
N GLN A 315 -15.64 20.36 13.69
CA GLN A 315 -15.12 21.70 13.42
C GLN A 315 -15.77 22.31 12.17
N GLY A 316 -15.97 21.52 11.11
CA GLY A 316 -16.67 21.96 9.92
C GLY A 316 -18.11 22.41 10.21
N MET A 317 -18.86 21.63 11.00
CA MET A 317 -20.21 22.00 11.42
C MET A 317 -20.22 23.30 12.21
N ARG A 318 -19.31 23.47 13.18
CA ARG A 318 -19.20 24.71 13.98
C ARG A 318 -18.91 25.93 13.11
N ALA A 319 -17.97 25.80 12.17
CA ALA A 319 -17.59 26.89 11.29
C ALA A 319 -18.77 27.37 10.41
N ALA A 320 -19.60 26.45 9.93
CA ALA A 320 -20.81 26.79 9.20
C ALA A 320 -21.84 27.45 10.11
N GLU A 321 -22.06 26.96 11.33
CA GLU A 321 -22.95 27.52 12.33
C GLU A 321 -22.55 28.96 12.71
N GLU A 322 -21.26 29.25 12.87
CA GLU A 322 -20.74 30.59 13.12
C GLU A 322 -21.09 31.58 12.00
N LYS A 323 -21.29 31.08 10.78
CA LYS A 323 -21.71 31.85 9.61
C LYS A 323 -23.20 31.80 9.34
N ALA A 324 -24.01 31.21 10.23
CA ALA A 324 -25.46 31.01 10.05
C ALA A 324 -26.20 32.29 9.62
N LYS A 325 -25.88 33.43 10.22
CA LYS A 325 -26.55 34.73 9.87
C LYS A 325 -26.37 35.12 8.39
N ILE A 326 -25.26 34.71 7.76
CA ILE A 326 -24.94 35.04 6.36
C ILE A 326 -25.45 33.94 5.45
N LEU A 327 -25.43 32.68 5.90
CA LEU A 327 -25.78 31.51 5.11
C LEU A 327 -27.30 31.24 5.07
N LEU A 328 -28.01 31.38 6.17
CA LEU A 328 -29.44 31.08 6.25
C LEU A 328 -30.34 31.89 5.29
N PRO A 329 -30.01 33.12 4.84
CA PRO A 329 -30.77 33.81 3.79
C PRO A 329 -30.83 33.04 2.45
N TYR A 330 -29.93 32.06 2.23
CA TYR A 330 -29.92 31.20 1.04
C TYR A 330 -30.67 29.87 1.25
N ALA A 331 -31.19 29.62 2.45
CA ALA A 331 -31.94 28.42 2.76
C ALA A 331 -33.24 28.35 1.96
N LEU A 332 -33.54 27.16 1.45
CA LEU A 332 -34.83 26.89 0.79
C LEU A 332 -35.89 26.52 1.80
N ASP A 333 -37.16 26.83 1.48
CA ASP A 333 -38.26 26.22 2.20
C ASP A 333 -38.35 24.71 1.94
N GLU A 334 -39.13 23.99 2.69
CA GLU A 334 -39.26 22.52 2.63
C GLU A 334 -39.65 22.04 1.23
N ALA A 335 -40.55 22.73 0.54
CA ALA A 335 -41.04 22.34 -0.77
C ALA A 335 -39.94 22.52 -1.85
N ALA A 336 -39.25 23.66 -1.87
CA ALA A 336 -38.15 23.94 -2.79
C ALA A 336 -36.93 23.05 -2.49
N TRP A 337 -36.65 22.71 -1.23
CA TRP A 337 -35.60 21.79 -0.86
C TRP A 337 -35.88 20.39 -1.38
N ASN A 338 -37.10 19.89 -1.20
CA ASN A 338 -37.52 18.59 -1.72
C ASN A 338 -37.44 18.54 -3.25
N GLU A 339 -37.79 19.61 -3.95
CA GLU A 339 -37.62 19.72 -5.39
C GLU A 339 -36.13 19.68 -5.82
N TYR A 340 -35.28 20.44 -5.12
CA TYR A 340 -33.81 20.41 -5.34
C TYR A 340 -33.26 19.02 -5.16
N LEU A 341 -33.59 18.29 -4.09
CA LEU A 341 -33.17 16.93 -3.86
C LEU A 341 -33.67 15.97 -4.95
N ALA A 342 -34.93 16.11 -5.37
CA ALA A 342 -35.49 15.29 -6.44
C ALA A 342 -34.76 15.51 -7.79
N GLN A 343 -34.41 16.75 -8.13
CA GLN A 343 -33.62 17.07 -9.31
C GLN A 343 -32.19 16.49 -9.24
N ARG A 344 -31.53 16.57 -8.06
CA ARG A 344 -30.24 15.98 -7.80
C ARG A 344 -30.29 14.44 -7.91
N ASP A 345 -31.32 13.82 -7.32
CA ASP A 345 -31.48 12.37 -7.33
C ASP A 345 -31.80 11.83 -8.73
N ALA A 346 -32.53 12.56 -9.54
CA ALA A 346 -32.82 12.19 -10.93
C ALA A 346 -31.56 12.09 -11.82
N ARG A 347 -30.47 12.78 -11.43
CA ARG A 347 -29.17 12.73 -12.10
C ARG A 347 -28.26 11.63 -11.57
N LYS A 348 -28.59 11.02 -10.43
CA LYS A 348 -27.79 9.89 -9.89
C LYS A 348 -27.77 8.73 -10.85
N LYS A 349 -26.60 8.17 -11.03
CA LYS A 349 -26.43 6.94 -11.82
C LYS A 349 -26.76 5.73 -10.95
N GLY A 350 -27.42 4.76 -11.59
CA GLY A 350 -27.70 3.48 -10.98
C GLY A 350 -26.44 2.62 -10.79
N PRO A 351 -26.63 1.37 -10.31
CA PRO A 351 -25.53 0.40 -10.22
C PRO A 351 -24.80 0.26 -11.56
N ALA A 352 -23.50 -0.04 -11.46
CA ALA A 352 -22.68 -0.30 -12.64
C ALA A 352 -23.29 -1.41 -13.52
N GLY A 353 -23.29 -1.21 -14.83
CA GLY A 353 -23.79 -2.21 -15.79
C GLY A 353 -22.97 -3.50 -15.77
N ILE A 354 -23.45 -4.51 -16.48
CA ILE A 354 -22.79 -5.82 -16.61
C ILE A 354 -21.78 -5.77 -17.75
N PRO A 355 -20.47 -5.92 -17.51
CA PRO A 355 -19.46 -5.90 -18.57
C PRO A 355 -19.57 -7.14 -19.45
N GLN A 356 -19.50 -6.94 -20.78
CA GLN A 356 -19.50 -7.99 -21.78
C GLN A 356 -18.08 -8.42 -22.18
N PHE A 357 -17.09 -7.60 -21.87
CA PHE A 357 -15.68 -7.91 -22.10
C PHE A 357 -14.80 -7.26 -21.00
N VAL A 358 -13.55 -7.72 -20.90
CA VAL A 358 -12.50 -7.09 -20.10
C VAL A 358 -11.36 -6.69 -21.01
N GLN A 359 -10.90 -5.47 -20.88
CA GLN A 359 -9.70 -4.94 -21.51
C GLN A 359 -8.67 -4.62 -20.45
N VAL A 360 -7.41 -4.92 -20.73
CA VAL A 360 -6.28 -4.64 -19.80
C VAL A 360 -5.25 -3.84 -20.56
N GLU A 361 -4.72 -2.81 -19.92
CA GLU A 361 -3.72 -1.91 -20.50
C GLU A 361 -2.62 -1.58 -19.47
N GLY A 362 -1.47 -1.11 -19.96
CA GLY A 362 -0.41 -0.55 -19.11
C GLY A 362 0.75 -1.50 -18.81
N THR A 363 0.82 -2.64 -19.52
CA THR A 363 1.94 -3.59 -19.40
C THR A 363 2.25 -4.25 -20.74
N THR A 364 3.07 -5.29 -20.75
CA THR A 364 3.40 -6.03 -21.99
C THR A 364 2.20 -6.86 -22.48
N PRO A 365 2.05 -7.07 -23.81
CA PRO A 365 0.91 -7.82 -24.38
C PRO A 365 0.71 -9.21 -23.75
N ASP A 366 1.81 -9.90 -23.41
CA ASP A 366 1.75 -11.21 -22.73
C ASP A 366 1.18 -11.11 -21.33
N ALA A 367 1.52 -10.06 -20.58
CA ALA A 367 0.99 -9.82 -19.25
C ALA A 367 -0.48 -9.37 -19.30
N GLU A 368 -0.83 -8.47 -20.23
CA GLU A 368 -2.22 -8.02 -20.45
C GLU A 368 -3.14 -9.21 -20.72
N LYS A 369 -2.77 -10.07 -21.67
CA LYS A 369 -3.55 -11.27 -22.01
C LYS A 369 -3.75 -12.19 -20.81
N LYS A 370 -2.77 -12.31 -19.93
CA LYS A 370 -2.90 -13.14 -18.72
C LYS A 370 -3.81 -12.54 -17.68
N ILE A 371 -3.66 -11.24 -17.43
CA ILE A 371 -4.52 -10.51 -16.51
C ILE A 371 -5.96 -10.56 -17.01
N GLN A 372 -6.17 -10.36 -18.32
CA GLN A 372 -7.46 -10.48 -18.97
C GLN A 372 -8.08 -11.87 -18.79
N THR A 373 -7.28 -12.93 -19.00
CA THR A 373 -7.74 -14.32 -18.80
C THR A 373 -8.12 -14.57 -17.35
N PHE A 374 -7.38 -14.00 -16.41
CA PHE A 374 -7.66 -14.12 -14.98
C PHE A 374 -8.93 -13.39 -14.56
N LEU A 375 -9.23 -12.25 -15.19
CA LEU A 375 -10.42 -11.44 -14.94
C LEU A 375 -11.65 -11.89 -15.72
N GLN A 376 -11.53 -12.84 -16.66
CA GLN A 376 -12.63 -13.36 -17.45
C GLN A 376 -13.89 -13.76 -16.66
N PRO A 377 -13.82 -14.29 -15.42
CA PRO A 377 -15.00 -14.62 -14.63
C PRO A 377 -15.90 -13.43 -14.26
N VAL A 378 -15.45 -12.18 -14.46
CA VAL A 378 -16.24 -10.95 -14.24
C VAL A 378 -17.22 -10.69 -15.39
N VAL A 379 -16.92 -11.19 -16.58
CA VAL A 379 -17.73 -10.99 -17.81
C VAL A 379 -19.10 -11.63 -17.68
N GLY A 380 -20.14 -10.90 -18.12
CA GLY A 380 -21.53 -11.36 -18.14
C GLY A 380 -22.20 -11.44 -16.76
N LYS A 381 -21.61 -10.83 -15.73
CA LYS A 381 -22.13 -10.82 -14.38
C LYS A 381 -22.07 -9.40 -13.77
N PRO A 382 -22.93 -9.08 -12.79
CA PRO A 382 -22.77 -7.89 -11.98
C PRO A 382 -21.37 -7.87 -11.34
N ILE A 383 -20.72 -6.72 -11.34
CA ILE A 383 -19.39 -6.59 -10.78
C ILE A 383 -19.45 -6.70 -9.26
N ASP A 384 -18.78 -7.73 -8.74
CA ASP A 384 -18.48 -7.88 -7.32
C ASP A 384 -17.21 -7.08 -7.01
N THR A 385 -17.38 -5.79 -6.68
CA THR A 385 -16.26 -4.87 -6.51
C THR A 385 -15.27 -5.31 -5.41
N PRO A 386 -15.68 -5.81 -4.23
CA PRO A 386 -14.74 -6.33 -3.24
C PRO A 386 -13.86 -7.46 -3.79
N LYS A 387 -14.44 -8.33 -4.61
CA LYS A 387 -13.73 -9.46 -5.19
C LYS A 387 -12.79 -9.02 -6.32
N LEU A 388 -13.22 -8.06 -7.13
CA LEU A 388 -12.39 -7.45 -8.16
C LEU A 388 -11.18 -6.74 -7.53
N GLU A 389 -11.41 -5.89 -6.53
CA GLU A 389 -10.38 -5.17 -5.79
C GLU A 389 -9.38 -6.11 -5.12
N GLN A 390 -9.86 -7.21 -4.54
CA GLN A 390 -8.97 -8.23 -4.00
C GLN A 390 -8.12 -8.87 -5.10
N TYR A 391 -8.64 -9.08 -6.31
CA TYR A 391 -7.85 -9.58 -7.42
C TYR A 391 -6.79 -8.58 -7.87
N LEU A 392 -7.13 -7.30 -7.97
CA LEU A 392 -6.19 -6.24 -8.36
C LEU A 392 -5.11 -6.03 -7.29
N THR A 393 -5.48 -6.04 -6.01
CA THR A 393 -4.51 -5.98 -4.90
C THR A 393 -3.57 -7.18 -4.89
N ARG A 394 -4.05 -8.37 -5.25
CA ARG A 394 -3.21 -9.55 -5.42
C ARG A 394 -2.31 -9.47 -6.63
N LEU A 395 -2.71 -8.75 -7.66
CA LEU A 395 -1.88 -8.50 -8.83
C LEU A 395 -0.69 -7.59 -8.47
N THR A 396 -0.91 -6.53 -7.70
CA THR A 396 0.21 -5.72 -7.18
C THR A 396 1.12 -6.54 -6.26
N GLY A 397 0.55 -7.50 -5.53
CA GLY A 397 1.27 -8.43 -4.65
C GLY A 397 2.25 -9.39 -5.33
N VAL A 398 2.35 -9.42 -6.66
CA VAL A 398 3.44 -10.16 -7.34
C VAL A 398 4.73 -9.36 -7.41
N GLY A 399 4.69 -8.04 -7.09
CA GLY A 399 5.86 -7.17 -6.98
C GLY A 399 6.29 -6.49 -8.28
N ARG A 400 5.56 -6.68 -9.39
CA ARG A 400 5.82 -6.04 -10.68
C ARG A 400 5.08 -4.71 -10.83
N PHE A 401 3.84 -4.64 -10.32
CA PHE A 401 2.96 -3.50 -10.47
C PHE A 401 2.94 -2.67 -9.19
N ASP A 402 2.89 -1.36 -9.36
CA ASP A 402 2.74 -0.41 -8.26
C ASP A 402 1.27 -0.21 -7.90
N SER A 403 0.41 -0.10 -8.92
CA SER A 403 -1.03 0.08 -8.75
C SER A 403 -1.81 -0.54 -9.92
N ALA A 404 -3.11 -0.65 -9.72
CA ALA A 404 -4.09 -0.95 -10.75
C ALA A 404 -5.33 -0.10 -10.48
N SER A 405 -6.04 0.29 -11.54
CA SER A 405 -7.31 1.01 -11.48
C SER A 405 -8.31 0.36 -12.43
N TYR A 406 -9.60 0.65 -12.25
CA TYR A 406 -10.64 0.07 -13.10
C TYR A 406 -11.82 1.02 -13.29
N TYR A 407 -12.37 1.04 -14.50
CA TYR A 407 -13.60 1.74 -14.82
C TYR A 407 -14.31 1.10 -16.01
N LEU A 408 -15.55 1.49 -16.26
CA LEU A 408 -16.32 0.96 -17.40
C LEU A 408 -16.06 1.78 -18.64
N ILE A 409 -15.92 1.09 -19.77
CA ILE A 409 -15.77 1.67 -21.10
C ILE A 409 -16.86 1.15 -22.02
N GLN A 410 -17.08 1.84 -23.14
CA GLN A 410 -18.02 1.44 -24.16
C GLN A 410 -17.29 1.30 -25.50
N ASN A 411 -17.26 0.08 -26.05
CA ASN A 411 -16.70 -0.23 -27.37
C ASN A 411 -17.78 -0.88 -28.22
N ASP A 412 -18.00 -0.35 -29.43
CA ASP A 412 -18.98 -0.85 -30.41
C ASP A 412 -20.40 -1.06 -29.83
N GLY A 413 -20.77 -0.26 -28.83
CA GLY A 413 -22.06 -0.35 -28.15
C GLY A 413 -22.12 -1.36 -27.01
N GLU A 414 -21.08 -2.15 -26.79
CA GLU A 414 -20.96 -3.08 -25.67
C GLU A 414 -20.22 -2.44 -24.49
N LEU A 415 -20.72 -2.73 -23.26
CA LEU A 415 -20.10 -2.28 -22.03
C LEU A 415 -18.95 -3.21 -21.67
N GLY A 416 -17.77 -2.67 -21.41
CA GLY A 416 -16.59 -3.41 -20.98
C GLY A 416 -16.02 -2.90 -19.66
N LEU A 417 -15.25 -3.75 -18.98
CA LEU A 417 -14.42 -3.37 -17.85
C LEU A 417 -12.99 -3.11 -18.36
N LEU A 418 -12.52 -1.87 -18.25
CA LEU A 418 -11.11 -1.55 -18.47
C LEU A 418 -10.37 -1.63 -17.13
N VAL A 419 -9.26 -2.33 -17.13
CA VAL A 419 -8.31 -2.40 -16.02
C VAL A 419 -6.98 -1.84 -16.51
N THR A 420 -6.53 -0.78 -15.90
CA THR A 420 -5.22 -0.17 -16.18
C THR A 420 -4.26 -0.58 -15.07
N VAL A 421 -3.12 -1.17 -15.44
CA VAL A 421 -2.07 -1.55 -14.49
C VAL A 421 -0.85 -0.67 -14.69
N HIS A 422 -0.22 -0.28 -13.60
CA HIS A 422 0.97 0.55 -13.62
C HIS A 422 2.17 -0.25 -13.15
N GLU A 423 3.12 -0.50 -14.06
CA GLU A 423 4.39 -1.14 -13.71
C GLU A 423 5.26 -0.20 -12.88
N LYS A 424 6.06 -0.79 -12.00
CA LYS A 424 7.07 -0.03 -11.23
C LYS A 424 8.03 0.69 -12.17
N ASN A 425 8.06 2.01 -12.11
CA ASN A 425 8.92 2.83 -12.97
C ASN A 425 10.41 2.66 -12.67
N TYR A 426 10.75 2.32 -11.41
CA TYR A 426 12.10 2.16 -10.92
C TYR A 426 12.63 0.71 -11.00
N ALA A 427 11.76 -0.28 -11.19
CA ALA A 427 12.08 -1.71 -11.11
C ALA A 427 11.42 -2.53 -12.24
N PRO A 428 11.82 -3.80 -12.50
CA PRO A 428 13.05 -4.43 -12.08
C PRO A 428 14.29 -3.95 -12.86
N PRO A 429 15.54 -4.21 -12.42
CA PRO A 429 15.96 -4.88 -11.19
C PRO A 429 15.74 -4.06 -9.92
N VAL A 430 15.60 -4.76 -8.78
CA VAL A 430 15.37 -4.12 -7.50
C VAL A 430 16.37 -4.61 -6.45
N LEU A 431 16.94 -3.69 -5.67
CA LEU A 431 17.78 -3.97 -4.52
C LEU A 431 17.00 -3.60 -3.24
N GLN A 432 16.91 -4.54 -2.33
CA GLN A 432 16.47 -4.34 -0.95
C GLN A 432 17.70 -4.41 -0.06
N PRO A 433 18.21 -3.27 0.47
CA PRO A 433 19.38 -3.29 1.36
C PRO A 433 19.02 -3.89 2.71
N VAL A 434 20.00 -4.49 3.38
CA VAL A 434 19.86 -5.05 4.72
C VAL A 434 20.95 -4.50 5.60
N VAL A 435 20.57 -4.06 6.79
CA VAL A 435 21.50 -3.71 7.88
C VAL A 435 21.08 -4.55 9.08
N ASP A 436 22.02 -5.30 9.62
CA ASP A 436 21.83 -6.15 10.80
C ASP A 436 22.85 -5.77 11.85
N LEU A 437 22.38 -5.32 13.01
CA LEU A 437 23.20 -5.01 14.18
C LEU A 437 22.66 -5.81 15.36
N ASN A 438 23.55 -6.53 16.02
CA ASN A 438 23.19 -7.32 17.19
C ASN A 438 24.17 -7.03 18.34
N GLY A 439 23.63 -6.50 19.42
CA GLY A 439 24.33 -6.20 20.67
C GLY A 439 23.80 -7.03 21.83
N ALA A 440 23.56 -8.32 21.61
CA ALA A 440 23.20 -9.25 22.68
C ALA A 440 24.37 -9.46 23.69
N GLU A 441 25.60 -9.33 23.22
CA GLU A 441 26.79 -9.44 24.06
C GLU A 441 27.39 -8.03 24.21
N PRO A 442 27.56 -7.53 25.47
CA PRO A 442 28.04 -6.17 25.70
C PRO A 442 29.43 -5.87 25.11
N ASP A 443 30.30 -6.89 25.04
CA ASP A 443 31.68 -6.77 24.57
C ASP A 443 31.84 -7.12 23.08
N ASN A 444 30.76 -7.53 22.38
CA ASN A 444 30.85 -8.00 21.00
C ASN A 444 29.60 -7.66 20.23
N VAL A 445 29.54 -6.43 19.74
CA VAL A 445 28.49 -6.01 18.81
C VAL A 445 28.79 -6.58 17.42
N THR A 446 27.91 -7.44 16.95
CA THR A 446 28.03 -7.99 15.60
C THR A 446 27.26 -7.13 14.60
N PHE A 447 27.79 -7.01 13.39
CA PHE A 447 27.10 -6.30 12.32
C PHE A 447 27.21 -7.02 10.98
N ALA A 448 26.20 -6.87 10.15
CA ALA A 448 26.25 -7.23 8.74
C ALA A 448 25.52 -6.18 7.90
N ILE A 449 26.09 -5.87 6.73
CA ILE A 449 25.48 -5.05 5.73
C ILE A 449 25.37 -5.89 4.47
N GLY A 450 24.23 -5.81 3.79
CA GLY A 450 24.01 -6.60 2.58
C GLY A 450 22.78 -6.16 1.83
N GLY A 451 22.22 -7.09 1.09
CA GLY A 451 20.98 -6.85 0.36
C GLY A 451 20.55 -8.03 -0.48
N ARG A 452 19.33 -7.91 -0.99
CA ARG A 452 18.74 -8.80 -1.97
C ARG A 452 18.55 -8.07 -3.29
N LEU A 453 19.22 -8.52 -4.33
CA LEU A 453 19.03 -8.05 -5.70
C LEU A 453 18.11 -9.03 -6.45
N THR A 454 16.97 -8.53 -6.92
CA THR A 454 15.96 -9.34 -7.62
C THR A 454 15.77 -8.87 -9.05
N PHE A 455 15.90 -9.79 -9.99
CA PHE A 455 15.56 -9.63 -11.39
C PHE A 455 14.27 -10.41 -11.67
N LEU A 456 13.29 -9.78 -12.26
CA LEU A 456 12.04 -10.42 -12.69
C LEU A 456 12.08 -10.72 -14.19
N ASP A 457 11.26 -11.70 -14.60
CA ASP A 457 11.09 -12.14 -16.00
C ASP A 457 12.39 -12.68 -16.68
N VAL A 458 13.33 -13.12 -15.88
CA VAL A 458 14.53 -13.81 -16.39
C VAL A 458 14.12 -15.11 -17.07
N ALA A 459 14.58 -15.32 -18.30
CA ALA A 459 14.17 -16.46 -19.16
C ALA A 459 12.64 -16.50 -19.39
N GLY A 460 11.99 -15.33 -19.51
CA GLY A 460 10.58 -15.14 -19.78
C GLY A 460 9.72 -14.94 -18.54
N TYR A 461 8.50 -14.47 -18.77
CA TYR A 461 7.58 -14.03 -17.74
C TYR A 461 7.43 -15.01 -16.57
N GLY A 462 7.54 -14.44 -15.34
CA GLY A 462 7.44 -15.19 -14.09
C GLY A 462 8.68 -16.00 -13.75
N GLY A 463 9.81 -15.84 -14.48
CA GLY A 463 11.13 -16.27 -14.04
C GLY A 463 11.74 -15.23 -13.13
N GLU A 464 12.49 -15.64 -12.11
CA GLU A 464 13.03 -14.74 -11.10
C GLU A 464 14.46 -15.18 -10.74
N LEU A 465 15.39 -14.23 -10.77
CA LEU A 465 16.74 -14.42 -10.28
C LEU A 465 16.95 -13.56 -9.05
N ARG A 466 17.25 -14.17 -7.91
CA ARG A 466 17.57 -13.51 -6.64
C ARG A 466 19.02 -13.72 -6.31
N THR A 467 19.69 -12.66 -5.90
CA THR A 467 21.04 -12.73 -5.36
C THR A 467 21.07 -12.01 -4.01
N ASP A 468 21.33 -12.75 -2.96
CA ASP A 468 21.59 -12.24 -1.63
C ASP A 468 23.09 -12.10 -1.44
N PHE A 469 23.52 -10.99 -0.83
CA PHE A 469 24.90 -10.77 -0.46
C PHE A 469 25.00 -10.12 0.92
N SER A 470 26.07 -10.42 1.66
CA SER A 470 26.31 -9.88 3.00
C SER A 470 27.81 -9.68 3.25
N PHE A 471 28.13 -8.66 4.04
CA PHE A 471 29.47 -8.28 4.46
C PHE A 471 29.44 -7.93 5.97
N GLY A 472 30.41 -8.40 6.71
CA GLY A 472 30.52 -8.18 8.16
C GLY A 472 30.77 -9.48 8.92
N ASN A 473 30.01 -9.77 9.95
CA ASN A 473 30.11 -11.03 10.69
C ASN A 473 29.79 -12.27 9.83
N THR A 474 29.04 -12.04 8.76
CA THR A 474 28.83 -13.01 7.70
C THR A 474 29.22 -12.40 6.37
N TYR A 475 30.18 -12.99 5.68
CA TYR A 475 30.47 -12.71 4.29
C TYR A 475 29.78 -13.77 3.46
N GLY A 476 28.98 -13.36 2.47
CA GLY A 476 28.28 -14.37 1.68
C GLY A 476 27.65 -13.85 0.43
N ILE A 477 27.45 -14.77 -0.50
CA ILE A 477 26.64 -14.60 -1.68
C ILE A 477 25.81 -15.87 -1.90
N SER A 478 24.53 -15.68 -2.24
CA SER A 478 23.62 -16.76 -2.58
C SER A 478 22.77 -16.33 -3.76
N THR A 479 22.71 -17.15 -4.80
CA THR A 479 21.89 -16.89 -5.98
C THR A 479 20.94 -18.05 -6.22
N GLU A 480 19.66 -17.73 -6.39
CA GLU A 480 18.60 -18.67 -6.74
C GLU A 480 17.92 -18.21 -8.03
N PHE A 481 17.76 -19.12 -8.98
CA PHE A 481 16.89 -18.93 -10.13
C PHE A 481 15.61 -19.72 -9.93
N TYR A 482 14.47 -19.02 -9.86
CA TYR A 482 13.14 -19.64 -9.68
C TYR A 482 12.36 -19.58 -11.00
N LYS A 483 11.82 -20.71 -11.44
CA LYS A 483 11.01 -20.78 -12.65
C LYS A 483 9.89 -21.80 -12.52
N ARG A 484 8.65 -21.37 -12.79
CA ARG A 484 7.53 -22.28 -12.96
C ARG A 484 7.61 -23.01 -14.30
N PHE A 485 7.18 -24.27 -14.37
CA PHE A 485 7.18 -25.05 -15.62
C PHE A 485 6.28 -24.46 -16.71
N SER A 486 5.17 -23.83 -16.31
CA SER A 486 4.33 -23.00 -17.16
C SER A 486 3.75 -21.87 -16.34
N GLN A 487 3.11 -20.91 -17.01
CA GLN A 487 2.56 -19.72 -16.36
C GLN A 487 1.39 -20.02 -15.40
N THR A 488 0.66 -21.10 -15.66
CA THR A 488 -0.45 -21.58 -14.83
C THR A 488 -0.02 -22.72 -13.90
N SER A 489 1.20 -23.27 -14.09
CA SER A 489 1.72 -24.33 -13.26
C SER A 489 1.95 -23.86 -11.83
N ARG A 490 1.61 -24.73 -10.89
CA ARG A 490 2.01 -24.60 -9.48
C ARG A 490 3.36 -25.24 -9.21
N TRP A 491 3.85 -26.11 -10.13
CA TRP A 491 5.16 -26.71 -10.06
C TRP A 491 6.23 -25.76 -10.54
N PHE A 492 7.39 -25.78 -9.90
CA PHE A 492 8.55 -24.99 -10.24
C PHE A 492 9.84 -25.76 -9.98
N PHE A 493 10.94 -25.24 -10.51
CA PHE A 493 12.30 -25.64 -10.15
C PHE A 493 13.11 -24.43 -9.73
N ALA A 494 14.09 -24.63 -8.83
CA ALA A 494 14.91 -23.58 -8.29
C ALA A 494 16.35 -24.05 -8.07
N PRO A 495 17.23 -24.00 -9.09
CA PRO A 495 18.65 -24.16 -8.91
C PRO A 495 19.22 -23.01 -8.09
N GLN A 496 20.18 -23.31 -7.22
CA GLN A 496 20.82 -22.36 -6.36
C GLN A 496 22.30 -22.62 -6.17
N VAL A 497 23.04 -21.54 -5.95
CA VAL A 497 24.46 -21.56 -5.61
C VAL A 497 24.65 -20.65 -4.41
N ARG A 498 25.42 -21.10 -3.41
CA ARG A 498 25.74 -20.30 -2.25
C ARG A 498 27.19 -20.48 -1.82
N ALA A 499 27.79 -19.41 -1.35
CA ALA A 499 29.07 -19.41 -0.68
C ALA A 499 29.02 -18.41 0.47
N SER A 500 29.43 -18.84 1.65
CA SER A 500 29.43 -17.96 2.83
C SER A 500 30.52 -18.35 3.81
N GLU A 501 31.00 -17.36 4.54
CA GLU A 501 31.84 -17.53 5.71
C GLU A 501 31.25 -16.71 6.86
N SER A 502 31.01 -17.32 7.98
CA SER A 502 30.48 -16.68 9.18
C SER A 502 31.32 -16.96 10.40
N THR A 503 31.37 -15.99 11.30
CA THR A 503 31.97 -16.15 12.62
C THR A 503 30.87 -16.60 13.58
N GLN A 504 31.13 -17.71 14.30
CA GLN A 504 30.19 -18.24 15.28
C GLN A 504 30.84 -18.22 16.68
N TRP A 505 30.46 -17.19 17.41
CA TRP A 505 30.84 -17.04 18.83
C TRP A 505 30.02 -17.97 19.71
N ILE A 506 30.70 -18.54 20.71
CA ILE A 506 30.11 -19.36 21.77
C ILE A 506 30.48 -18.74 23.10
N TYR A 507 29.49 -18.39 23.89
CA TYR A 507 29.64 -17.79 25.18
C TYR A 507 29.26 -18.77 26.30
N SER A 508 29.74 -18.52 27.50
CA SER A 508 29.19 -19.02 28.74
C SER A 508 28.78 -17.79 29.53
N TYR A 509 27.50 -17.52 29.57
CA TYR A 509 26.92 -16.24 30.04
C TYR A 509 27.55 -15.05 29.28
N GLN A 510 28.29 -14.18 29.91
CA GLN A 510 28.95 -13.02 29.31
C GLN A 510 30.43 -13.30 28.91
N ASN A 511 30.94 -14.51 29.11
CA ASN A 511 32.34 -14.82 28.87
C ASN A 511 32.50 -15.56 27.53
N PRO A 512 33.24 -15.02 26.53
CA PRO A 512 33.51 -15.69 25.29
C PRO A 512 34.38 -16.93 25.53
N GLN A 513 33.90 -18.09 25.09
CA GLN A 513 34.59 -19.39 25.26
C GLN A 513 35.34 -19.77 23.99
N ALA A 514 34.71 -19.58 22.84
CA ALA A 514 35.26 -19.96 21.57
C ALA A 514 34.72 -19.11 20.41
N ASP A 515 35.55 -18.96 19.39
CA ASP A 515 35.17 -18.37 18.09
C ASP A 515 35.46 -19.42 16.99
N TYR A 516 34.41 -19.88 16.31
CA TYR A 516 34.51 -20.77 15.17
C TYR A 516 34.24 -20.03 13.88
N ARG A 517 35.09 -20.26 12.86
CA ARG A 517 34.87 -19.79 11.52
C ARG A 517 34.19 -20.91 10.72
N LEU A 518 33.00 -20.63 10.21
CA LEU A 518 32.18 -21.53 9.41
C LEU A 518 32.16 -21.08 7.95
N GLY A 519 32.91 -21.80 7.08
CA GLY A 519 32.86 -21.61 5.63
C GLY A 519 31.97 -22.67 5.00
N ARG A 520 31.05 -22.26 4.15
CA ARG A 520 30.16 -23.15 3.35
C ARG A 520 30.14 -22.72 1.89
N ALA A 521 30.25 -23.70 0.99
CA ALA A 521 29.97 -23.48 -0.44
C ALA A 521 29.12 -24.63 -0.93
N ALA A 522 28.06 -24.38 -1.68
CA ALA A 522 27.16 -25.43 -2.12
C ALA A 522 26.43 -25.04 -3.41
N VAL A 523 26.11 -26.06 -4.18
CA VAL A 523 25.17 -26.02 -5.30
C VAL A 523 23.98 -26.92 -4.99
N GLY A 524 22.78 -26.51 -5.33
CA GLY A 524 21.57 -27.28 -5.07
C GLY A 524 20.52 -27.07 -6.14
N LEU A 525 19.62 -28.03 -6.23
CA LEU A 525 18.43 -27.95 -7.09
C LEU A 525 17.22 -28.37 -6.29
N ASP A 526 16.25 -27.49 -6.23
CA ASP A 526 14.93 -27.76 -5.63
C ASP A 526 13.87 -27.90 -6.72
N PHE A 527 12.95 -28.82 -6.50
CA PHE A 527 11.65 -28.91 -7.15
C PHE A 527 10.59 -28.61 -6.11
N GLY A 528 9.59 -27.83 -6.49
CA GLY A 528 8.58 -27.46 -5.51
C GLY A 528 7.20 -27.27 -6.11
N TYR A 529 6.23 -27.16 -5.22
CA TYR A 529 4.84 -26.96 -5.52
C TYR A 529 4.26 -25.82 -4.68
N ALA A 530 3.75 -24.79 -5.34
CA ALA A 530 3.06 -23.66 -4.69
C ALA A 530 1.64 -24.11 -4.31
N LEU A 531 1.43 -24.52 -3.08
CA LEU A 531 0.12 -24.94 -2.54
C LEU A 531 -0.88 -23.80 -2.60
N SER A 532 -0.46 -22.61 -2.21
CA SER A 532 -1.25 -21.38 -2.22
C SER A 532 -0.32 -20.15 -2.24
N ARG A 533 -0.89 -18.96 -2.11
CA ARG A 533 -0.10 -17.73 -1.83
C ARG A 533 0.54 -17.72 -0.44
N PHE A 534 0.08 -18.60 0.44
CA PHE A 534 0.52 -18.69 1.83
C PHE A 534 1.51 -19.83 2.05
N SER A 535 1.52 -20.82 1.16
CA SER A 535 2.20 -22.10 1.44
C SER A 535 2.91 -22.66 0.22
N GLU A 536 4.10 -23.16 0.46
CA GLU A 536 4.94 -23.82 -0.55
C GLU A 536 5.64 -25.04 0.05
N VAL A 537 5.78 -26.09 -0.76
CA VAL A 537 6.58 -27.26 -0.45
C VAL A 537 7.71 -27.38 -1.45
N ARG A 538 8.91 -27.71 -0.98
CA ARG A 538 10.12 -27.96 -1.78
C ARG A 538 10.76 -29.25 -1.37
N ALA A 539 11.33 -29.96 -2.34
CA ALA A 539 12.25 -31.07 -2.15
C ALA A 539 13.43 -30.88 -3.10
N GLY A 540 14.63 -31.14 -2.64
CA GLY A 540 15.81 -30.93 -3.45
C GLY A 540 17.04 -31.66 -2.92
N TYR A 541 18.13 -31.55 -3.67
CA TYR A 541 19.41 -32.08 -3.30
C TYR A 541 20.49 -31.02 -3.35
N GLU A 542 21.43 -31.11 -2.42
CA GLU A 542 22.55 -30.17 -2.30
C GLU A 542 23.86 -30.93 -2.20
N ILE A 543 24.85 -30.44 -2.92
CA ILE A 543 26.24 -30.89 -2.83
C ILE A 543 27.09 -29.67 -2.48
N GLY A 544 27.95 -29.82 -1.49
CA GLY A 544 28.72 -28.68 -1.01
C GLY A 544 29.97 -29.08 -0.24
N TYR A 545 30.55 -28.08 0.36
CA TYR A 545 31.73 -28.19 1.19
C TYR A 545 31.55 -27.37 2.47
N LEU A 546 31.89 -27.95 3.61
CA LEU A 546 31.87 -27.31 4.93
C LEU A 546 33.29 -27.29 5.49
N ASN A 547 33.67 -26.17 6.06
CA ASN A 547 34.88 -25.95 6.79
C ASN A 547 34.58 -25.24 8.10
N ALA A 548 34.63 -25.95 9.23
CA ALA A 548 34.38 -25.38 10.57
C ALA A 548 35.69 -25.48 11.37
N ASN A 549 36.34 -24.36 11.62
CA ASN A 549 37.61 -24.28 12.29
C ASN A 549 37.55 -23.40 13.54
N LEU A 550 38.12 -23.87 14.63
CA LEU A 550 38.38 -23.03 15.80
C LEU A 550 39.39 -21.94 15.43
N LYS A 551 39.04 -20.69 15.64
CA LYS A 551 39.89 -19.53 15.41
C LYS A 551 40.51 -19.02 16.73
N PHE A 552 39.74 -19.04 17.77
CA PHE A 552 40.13 -18.55 19.09
C PHE A 552 39.40 -19.29 20.22
N GLY A 553 40.02 -19.43 21.37
CA GLY A 553 39.42 -19.98 22.58
C GLY A 553 39.58 -21.50 22.78
N THR A 554 38.70 -22.06 23.60
CA THR A 554 38.71 -23.48 23.97
C THR A 554 37.99 -24.32 22.92
N PRO A 555 38.55 -25.45 22.45
CA PRO A 555 37.88 -26.32 21.52
C PRO A 555 36.69 -27.02 22.18
N LEU A 556 35.48 -26.56 21.86
CA LEU A 556 34.22 -27.08 22.40
C LEU A 556 33.67 -28.22 21.51
N PHE A 557 34.09 -28.26 20.26
CA PHE A 557 33.92 -29.38 19.32
C PHE A 557 35.07 -29.40 18.31
N SER A 558 35.28 -30.53 17.65
CA SER A 558 36.36 -30.69 16.74
C SER A 558 36.23 -29.81 15.49
N SER A 559 37.38 -29.29 15.00
CA SER A 559 37.40 -28.67 13.68
C SER A 559 37.17 -29.74 12.61
N VAL A 560 36.30 -29.45 11.67
CA VAL A 560 35.93 -30.38 10.59
C VAL A 560 35.97 -29.70 9.24
N LYS A 561 36.34 -30.43 8.20
CA LYS A 561 36.27 -29.96 6.81
C LYS A 561 36.00 -31.12 5.86
N GLY A 562 35.21 -30.90 4.83
CA GLY A 562 34.91 -31.91 3.83
C GLY A 562 33.63 -31.66 3.07
N GLY A 563 33.26 -32.66 2.24
CA GLY A 563 32.04 -32.64 1.45
C GLY A 563 30.79 -32.72 2.32
N VAL A 564 29.75 -32.06 1.89
CA VAL A 564 28.38 -32.15 2.43
C VAL A 564 27.47 -32.56 1.27
N GLU A 565 26.70 -33.60 1.48
CA GLU A 565 25.69 -34.06 0.54
C GLU A 565 24.38 -34.28 1.31
N ALA A 566 23.29 -33.64 0.87
CA ALA A 566 22.05 -33.73 1.60
C ALA A 566 20.81 -33.59 0.71
N TRP A 567 19.84 -34.47 0.96
CA TRP A 567 18.45 -34.26 0.57
C TRP A 567 17.81 -33.21 1.48
N ARG A 568 17.01 -32.33 0.89
CA ARG A 568 16.31 -31.27 1.62
C ARG A 568 14.82 -31.37 1.34
N PHE A 569 14.02 -31.20 2.36
CA PHE A 569 12.59 -31.01 2.26
C PHE A 569 12.19 -29.80 3.12
N ARG A 570 11.39 -28.91 2.57
CA ARG A 570 10.85 -27.74 3.28
C ARG A 570 9.38 -27.59 2.99
N LEU A 571 8.58 -27.46 4.03
CA LEU A 571 7.18 -27.00 3.98
C LEU A 571 7.09 -25.70 4.78
N LEU A 572 6.60 -24.63 4.16
CA LEU A 572 6.38 -23.38 4.84
C LEU A 572 4.98 -22.86 4.52
N THR A 573 4.28 -22.42 5.57
CA THR A 573 3.01 -21.73 5.48
C THR A 573 3.04 -20.46 6.33
N ASP A 574 2.57 -19.31 5.77
CA ASP A 574 2.59 -18.02 6.44
C ASP A 574 1.28 -17.25 6.21
N HIS A 575 0.45 -17.25 7.23
CA HIS A 575 -0.85 -16.59 7.29
C HIS A 575 -0.84 -15.36 8.22
N ARG A 576 0.34 -14.86 8.59
CA ARG A 576 0.46 -13.68 9.43
C ARG A 576 -0.02 -12.42 8.69
N ASP A 577 -0.42 -11.41 9.43
CA ASP A 577 -0.82 -10.09 8.91
C ASP A 577 0.37 -9.18 8.59
N ALA A 578 1.54 -9.44 9.18
CA ALA A 578 2.78 -8.71 8.93
C ALA A 578 4.00 -9.64 9.07
N PRO A 579 5.13 -9.36 8.39
CA PRO A 579 6.32 -10.21 8.46
C PRO A 579 7.16 -9.99 9.73
N ILE A 580 7.16 -8.76 10.29
CA ILE A 580 8.10 -8.32 11.33
C ILE A 580 7.44 -8.29 12.72
N ILE A 581 6.31 -7.61 12.85
CA ILE A 581 5.55 -7.47 14.11
C ILE A 581 4.12 -7.92 13.84
N PRO A 582 3.90 -9.23 13.71
CA PRO A 582 2.56 -9.76 13.49
C PRO A 582 1.67 -9.52 14.70
N ARG A 583 0.41 -9.26 14.44
CA ARG A 583 -0.62 -9.11 15.47
C ARG A 583 -1.67 -10.22 15.40
N SER A 584 -1.78 -10.84 14.22
CA SER A 584 -2.71 -11.94 13.99
C SER A 584 -2.15 -12.94 12.98
N GLY A 585 -2.66 -14.17 13.02
CA GLY A 585 -2.30 -15.22 12.09
C GLY A 585 -1.26 -16.20 12.64
N TYR A 586 -0.69 -16.98 11.74
CA TYR A 586 0.29 -18.00 12.11
C TYR A 586 1.33 -18.22 11.00
N LEU A 587 2.50 -18.71 11.42
CA LEU A 587 3.54 -19.27 10.56
C LEU A 587 3.84 -20.69 11.01
N GLY A 588 4.06 -21.59 10.05
CA GLY A 588 4.57 -22.93 10.27
C GLY A 588 5.66 -23.25 9.27
N GLU A 589 6.80 -23.70 9.74
CA GLU A 589 7.92 -24.11 8.92
C GLU A 589 8.44 -25.47 9.39
N LEU A 590 8.53 -26.42 8.46
CA LEU A 590 9.12 -27.73 8.66
C LEU A 590 10.31 -27.88 7.72
N ASN A 591 11.49 -28.10 8.26
CA ASN A 591 12.72 -28.39 7.54
C ASN A 591 13.17 -29.80 7.90
N PHE A 592 13.40 -30.63 6.87
CA PHE A 592 13.99 -31.94 7.02
C PHE A 592 15.20 -32.05 6.09
N HIS A 593 16.32 -32.52 6.64
CA HIS A 593 17.50 -32.87 5.85
C HIS A 593 17.88 -34.32 6.14
N TRP A 594 18.29 -34.99 5.09
CA TRP A 594 18.98 -36.28 5.18
C TRP A 594 20.38 -36.08 4.61
N PHE A 595 21.34 -36.06 5.51
CA PHE A 595 22.74 -35.93 5.14
C PHE A 595 23.28 -37.30 4.72
N ASP A 596 23.63 -37.49 3.44
CA ASP A 596 24.33 -38.64 2.94
C ASP A 596 25.81 -38.57 3.34
N ALA A 597 26.38 -37.35 3.38
CA ALA A 597 27.71 -37.05 3.87
C ALA A 597 27.73 -35.70 4.64
N SER A 598 28.45 -35.68 5.76
CA SER A 598 28.77 -34.47 6.51
C SER A 598 30.12 -34.63 7.19
N PRO A 599 31.00 -33.61 7.18
CA PRO A 599 32.32 -33.71 7.78
C PRO A 599 32.24 -33.99 9.29
N GLY A 600 32.98 -34.99 9.75
CA GLY A 600 33.00 -35.42 11.14
C GLY A 600 31.91 -36.42 11.53
N ALA A 601 30.91 -36.64 10.70
CA ALA A 601 29.91 -37.68 10.92
C ALA A 601 30.37 -38.99 10.24
N PRO A 602 30.38 -40.12 10.96
CA PRO A 602 30.83 -41.41 10.40
C PRO A 602 29.79 -42.10 9.50
N SER A 603 28.53 -41.66 9.55
CA SER A 603 27.45 -42.22 8.75
C SER A 603 26.41 -41.16 8.39
N ALA A 604 25.52 -41.48 7.46
CA ALA A 604 24.38 -40.68 7.10
C ALA A 604 23.43 -40.46 8.29
N PHE A 605 22.81 -39.26 8.39
CA PHE A 605 21.88 -38.94 9.47
C PHE A 605 20.81 -37.91 9.05
N PRO A 606 19.65 -37.95 9.69
CA PRO A 606 18.61 -36.96 9.48
C PRO A 606 18.73 -35.75 10.43
N THR A 607 18.19 -34.61 10.00
CA THR A 607 17.80 -33.53 10.90
C THR A 607 16.36 -33.11 10.58
N LEU A 608 15.59 -32.85 11.61
CA LEU A 608 14.23 -32.36 11.54
C LEU A 608 14.09 -31.12 12.41
N GLU A 609 13.60 -30.04 11.85
CA GLU A 609 13.29 -28.81 12.59
C GLU A 609 11.87 -28.35 12.29
N LEU A 610 11.12 -28.02 13.34
CA LEU A 610 9.78 -27.44 13.27
C LEU A 610 9.80 -26.10 13.97
N LYS A 611 9.28 -25.06 13.30
CA LYS A 611 8.99 -23.72 13.86
C LYS A 611 7.54 -23.39 13.65
N THR A 612 6.90 -22.89 14.70
CA THR A 612 5.51 -22.43 14.64
C THR A 612 5.37 -21.13 15.42
N GLU A 613 4.62 -20.21 14.86
CA GLU A 613 4.31 -18.92 15.49
C GLU A 613 2.81 -18.67 15.38
N PHE A 614 2.18 -18.25 16.46
CA PHE A 614 0.77 -17.90 16.54
C PHE A 614 0.61 -16.53 17.14
N PHE A 615 -0.20 -15.69 16.51
CA PHE A 615 -0.52 -14.34 16.97
C PHE A 615 -2.01 -14.15 17.02
N LYS A 616 -2.49 -13.47 18.06
CA LYS A 616 -3.92 -13.14 18.18
C LYS A 616 -4.08 -11.74 18.76
N THR A 617 -4.75 -10.87 18.00
CA THR A 617 -5.18 -9.56 18.49
C THR A 617 -6.23 -9.74 19.59
N VAL A 618 -5.99 -9.16 20.76
CA VAL A 618 -6.89 -9.20 21.93
C VAL A 618 -7.53 -7.84 22.21
N SER A 619 -6.91 -6.75 21.71
CA SER A 619 -7.45 -5.38 21.77
C SER A 619 -6.89 -4.54 20.61
N LYS A 620 -7.44 -3.34 20.35
CA LYS A 620 -6.89 -2.45 19.32
C LYS A 620 -5.36 -2.23 19.43
N PRO A 621 -4.77 -1.95 20.62
CA PRO A 621 -3.33 -1.84 20.78
C PRO A 621 -2.63 -3.15 21.05
N GLY A 622 -3.29 -4.22 21.53
CA GLY A 622 -2.67 -5.39 22.12
C GLY A 622 -2.86 -6.70 21.37
N SER A 623 -1.82 -7.54 21.35
CA SER A 623 -1.85 -8.91 20.83
C SER A 623 -1.00 -9.85 21.71
N VAL A 624 -1.42 -11.09 21.78
CA VAL A 624 -0.67 -12.19 22.40
C VAL A 624 -0.03 -13.05 21.34
N PHE A 625 1.09 -13.68 21.70
CA PHE A 625 1.76 -14.61 20.80
C PHE A 625 2.28 -15.85 21.52
N LEU A 626 2.41 -16.92 20.74
CA LEU A 626 3.03 -18.17 21.14
C LEU A 626 3.95 -18.64 20.01
N TRP A 627 5.22 -18.87 20.34
CA TRP A 627 6.17 -19.53 19.45
C TRP A 627 6.55 -20.89 20.04
N ALA A 628 6.68 -21.85 19.16
CA ALA A 628 7.19 -23.16 19.50
C ALA A 628 8.17 -23.61 18.43
N GLN A 629 9.34 -24.00 18.81
CA GLN A 629 10.33 -24.55 17.91
C GLN A 629 11.01 -25.77 18.55
N GLY A 630 11.44 -26.68 17.69
CA GLY A 630 12.18 -27.86 18.14
C GLY A 630 12.92 -28.49 16.98
N GLY A 631 14.03 -29.11 17.32
CA GLY A 631 14.88 -29.79 16.35
C GLY A 631 15.42 -31.11 16.93
N SER A 632 15.68 -32.07 16.04
CA SER A 632 16.17 -33.40 16.40
C SER A 632 16.94 -34.03 15.25
N THR A 633 18.01 -34.74 15.59
CA THR A 633 18.70 -35.66 14.70
C THR A 633 18.11 -37.08 14.72
N ILE A 634 16.90 -37.20 15.28
CA ILE A 634 16.14 -38.48 15.39
C ILE A 634 16.98 -39.59 16.05
N GLY A 635 17.67 -39.23 17.14
CA GLY A 635 18.46 -40.19 17.95
C GLY A 635 19.90 -40.41 17.47
N TYR A 636 20.32 -39.73 16.41
CA TYR A 636 21.71 -39.77 15.99
C TYR A 636 22.54 -38.73 16.76
N ASP A 637 23.68 -39.13 17.33
CA ASP A 637 24.49 -38.30 18.26
C ASP A 637 25.96 -38.12 17.80
N HIS A 638 26.31 -38.63 16.61
CA HIS A 638 27.68 -38.54 16.07
C HIS A 638 27.76 -37.60 14.87
N THR A 639 27.14 -36.40 14.98
CA THR A 639 26.99 -35.43 13.87
C THR A 639 28.29 -34.69 13.51
N GLY A 640 29.36 -34.87 14.31
CA GLY A 640 30.63 -34.17 14.14
C GLY A 640 30.67 -32.74 14.66
N ILE A 641 29.63 -31.98 14.47
CA ILE A 641 29.38 -30.63 15.05
C ILE A 641 27.95 -30.57 15.58
N PRO A 642 27.71 -29.83 16.67
CA PRO A 642 26.33 -29.63 17.15
C PRO A 642 25.42 -29.07 16.06
N GLN A 643 24.23 -29.64 15.92
CA GLN A 643 23.28 -29.23 14.88
C GLN A 643 22.41 -28.04 15.31
N TYR A 644 22.20 -27.85 16.62
CA TYR A 644 21.34 -26.80 17.16
C TYR A 644 22.02 -26.04 18.28
N PHE A 645 21.68 -24.74 18.35
CA PHE A 645 22.24 -23.80 19.33
C PHE A 645 21.12 -22.98 19.93
N LEU A 646 21.15 -22.72 21.24
CA LEU A 646 20.30 -21.79 21.98
C LEU A 646 21.14 -20.85 22.80
N GLY A 647 20.59 -19.72 23.17
CA GLY A 647 21.26 -18.63 23.90
C GLY A 647 21.37 -17.37 23.00
N GLY A 648 21.23 -16.21 23.63
CA GLY A 648 21.16 -14.94 22.92
C GLY A 648 19.90 -14.80 22.06
N GLN A 649 19.98 -14.11 20.94
CA GLN A 649 18.82 -13.87 20.05
C GLN A 649 18.16 -15.15 19.49
N GLY A 650 18.87 -16.26 19.46
CA GLY A 650 18.34 -17.56 19.01
C GLY A 650 17.29 -18.18 19.95
N GLY A 651 17.04 -17.57 21.09
CA GLY A 651 16.14 -18.03 22.15
C GLY A 651 16.89 -18.28 23.46
N LEU A 652 16.24 -18.08 24.59
CA LEU A 652 16.85 -18.00 25.95
C LEU A 652 17.78 -16.78 26.03
N LEU A 653 17.20 -15.60 25.97
CA LEU A 653 17.91 -14.31 25.85
C LEU A 653 18.83 -14.02 27.04
N ALA A 654 18.57 -14.59 28.23
CA ALA A 654 19.41 -14.42 29.40
C ALA A 654 20.67 -15.31 29.43
N TYR A 655 20.73 -16.26 28.47
CA TYR A 655 21.92 -17.10 28.26
C TYR A 655 22.85 -16.45 27.23
N GLY A 656 24.15 -16.72 27.32
CA GLY A 656 25.13 -16.23 26.35
C GLY A 656 24.86 -16.78 24.94
N THR A 657 25.33 -16.08 23.92
CA THR A 657 25.16 -16.47 22.53
C THR A 657 25.69 -17.87 22.27
N ASN A 658 24.84 -18.77 21.75
CA ASN A 658 25.16 -20.18 21.45
C ASN A 658 25.66 -20.98 22.70
N GLU A 659 25.34 -20.57 23.89
CA GLU A 659 25.80 -21.21 25.11
C GLU A 659 25.32 -22.65 25.22
N VAL A 660 24.08 -22.89 24.89
CA VAL A 660 23.42 -24.19 24.96
C VAL A 660 23.41 -24.82 23.57
N ARG A 661 24.04 -25.97 23.41
CA ARG A 661 24.24 -26.61 22.10
C ARG A 661 24.06 -28.12 22.16
N GLY A 662 23.59 -28.73 21.08
CA GLY A 662 23.37 -30.17 21.00
C GLY A 662 22.64 -30.55 19.72
N ASP A 663 22.12 -31.81 19.72
CA ASP A 663 21.49 -32.40 18.56
C ASP A 663 19.97 -32.59 18.69
N GLN A 664 19.42 -32.20 19.84
CA GLN A 664 17.97 -32.24 20.09
C GLN A 664 17.57 -31.11 21.04
N TYR A 665 16.53 -30.35 20.68
CA TYR A 665 16.01 -29.27 21.52
C TYR A 665 14.53 -29.01 21.31
N TYR A 666 13.94 -28.31 22.27
CA TYR A 666 12.73 -27.55 22.11
C TYR A 666 12.84 -26.18 22.79
N LEU A 667 12.10 -25.21 22.31
CA LEU A 667 11.94 -23.88 22.87
C LEU A 667 10.50 -23.41 22.68
N PHE A 668 9.92 -22.91 23.78
CA PHE A 668 8.63 -22.22 23.76
C PHE A 668 8.83 -20.79 24.22
N ARG A 669 8.18 -19.87 23.51
CA ARG A 669 8.14 -18.45 23.87
C ARG A 669 6.70 -17.99 23.83
N THR A 670 6.19 -17.36 24.91
CA THR A 670 4.86 -16.76 24.95
C THR A 670 4.94 -15.34 25.46
N GLY A 671 4.14 -14.44 24.91
CA GLY A 671 4.26 -13.05 25.28
C GLY A 671 3.09 -12.17 24.84
N TYR A 672 3.27 -10.89 25.12
CA TYR A 672 2.31 -9.84 24.83
C TYR A 672 3.00 -8.67 24.15
N LEU A 673 2.37 -8.19 23.09
CA LEU A 673 2.74 -6.99 22.34
C LEU A 673 1.69 -5.90 22.58
N HIS A 674 2.15 -4.70 22.89
CA HIS A 674 1.28 -3.53 23.06
C HIS A 674 1.79 -2.36 22.22
N ARG A 675 0.99 -1.88 21.28
CA ARG A 675 1.34 -0.70 20.48
C ARG A 675 1.19 0.55 21.33
N LEU A 676 2.29 1.25 21.55
CA LEU A 676 2.37 2.47 22.33
C LEU A 676 1.98 3.70 21.50
N ALA A 677 2.48 3.75 20.25
CA ALA A 677 2.25 4.87 19.34
C ALA A 677 2.39 4.44 17.89
N TYR A 678 1.79 5.22 16.99
CA TYR A 678 2.14 5.22 15.56
C TYR A 678 3.34 6.14 15.37
N LEU A 679 4.23 5.76 14.48
CA LEU A 679 5.33 6.61 14.04
C LEU A 679 4.90 7.35 12.75
N PRO A 680 5.46 8.53 12.49
CA PRO A 680 5.30 9.18 11.19
C PRO A 680 5.75 8.23 10.06
N PRO A 681 5.03 8.14 8.92
CA PRO A 681 5.28 7.15 7.86
C PRO A 681 6.72 7.12 7.31
N PHE A 682 7.40 8.26 7.33
CA PHE A 682 8.80 8.38 6.87
C PHE A 682 9.83 7.90 7.92
N ILE A 683 9.44 7.73 9.20
CA ILE A 683 10.29 7.15 10.25
C ILE A 683 10.02 5.65 10.37
N GLY A 684 8.76 5.24 10.24
CA GLY A 684 8.34 3.86 10.40
C GLY A 684 6.84 3.71 10.60
N GLU A 685 6.41 2.57 11.14
CA GLU A 685 4.98 2.29 11.34
C GLU A 685 4.54 2.48 12.80
N GLY A 686 5.37 2.07 13.76
CA GLY A 686 4.92 2.10 15.14
C GLY A 686 5.95 1.73 16.19
N LEU A 687 5.63 2.10 17.42
CA LEU A 687 6.38 1.79 18.64
C LEU A 687 5.57 0.81 19.48
N TYR A 688 6.21 -0.29 19.92
CA TYR A 688 5.56 -1.38 20.65
C TYR A 688 6.34 -1.73 21.93
N ALA A 689 5.64 -1.91 23.03
CA ALA A 689 6.17 -2.60 24.20
C ALA A 689 5.95 -4.11 24.00
N VAL A 690 6.94 -4.90 24.40
CA VAL A 690 6.87 -6.36 24.35
C VAL A 690 7.34 -6.94 25.68
N THR A 691 6.64 -7.98 26.14
CA THR A 691 7.06 -8.82 27.26
C THR A 691 6.85 -10.27 26.86
N PHE A 692 7.79 -11.14 27.23
CA PHE A 692 7.64 -12.56 26.97
C PHE A 692 8.43 -13.42 27.97
N TYR A 693 8.03 -14.67 27.99
CA TYR A 693 8.68 -15.72 28.79
C TYR A 693 9.10 -16.86 27.87
N GLU A 694 10.29 -17.37 28.11
CA GLU A 694 10.86 -18.50 27.36
C GLU A 694 11.10 -19.68 28.29
N VAL A 695 10.87 -20.87 27.73
CA VAL A 695 11.29 -22.14 28.34
C VAL A 695 11.84 -23.03 27.22
N GLY A 696 13.06 -23.50 27.42
CA GLY A 696 13.75 -24.34 26.45
C GLY A 696 14.40 -25.54 27.10
N LYS A 697 14.82 -26.49 26.30
CA LYS A 697 15.67 -27.61 26.71
C LYS A 697 16.53 -28.04 25.55
N MET A 698 17.81 -28.25 25.86
CA MET A 698 18.74 -28.97 25.02
C MET A 698 19.00 -30.32 25.67
N PHE A 699 18.77 -31.41 24.93
CA PHE A 699 19.01 -32.74 25.46
C PHE A 699 20.51 -33.06 25.39
N ASN A 700 21.02 -33.75 26.41
CA ASN A 700 22.44 -34.16 26.57
C ASN A 700 23.44 -33.00 26.58
N ALA A 701 23.00 -31.77 26.87
CA ALA A 701 23.91 -30.63 27.05
C ALA A 701 24.54 -30.63 28.43
N PRO A 702 25.86 -30.71 28.54
CA PRO A 702 26.54 -30.66 29.87
C PRO A 702 26.50 -29.27 30.46
N GLY A 703 26.33 -29.17 31.78
CA GLY A 703 26.47 -27.91 32.51
C GLY A 703 25.29 -26.93 32.47
N VAL A 704 24.19 -27.30 31.84
CA VAL A 704 23.01 -26.46 31.71
C VAL A 704 21.93 -26.83 32.70
N SER A 705 21.11 -25.87 33.12
CA SER A 705 19.89 -26.10 33.92
C SER A 705 19.05 -27.23 33.37
N LYS A 706 18.36 -27.98 34.25
CA LYS A 706 17.45 -29.04 33.80
C LYS A 706 16.34 -28.53 32.87
N LEU A 707 15.92 -27.29 33.06
CA LEU A 707 14.91 -26.61 32.28
C LEU A 707 15.23 -25.10 32.19
N PRO A 708 16.10 -24.68 31.25
CA PRO A 708 16.44 -23.29 31.07
C PRO A 708 15.21 -22.42 30.83
N THR A 709 15.10 -21.32 31.55
CA THR A 709 14.00 -20.36 31.40
C THR A 709 14.49 -18.93 31.50
N ASP A 710 13.82 -18.02 30.86
CA ASP A 710 13.98 -16.60 31.09
C ASP A 710 12.70 -15.79 30.86
N GLY A 711 12.69 -14.56 31.35
CA GLY A 711 11.68 -13.55 31.07
C GLY A 711 12.32 -12.32 30.52
N ALA A 712 11.73 -11.75 29.49
CA ALA A 712 12.24 -10.55 28.82
C ALA A 712 11.16 -9.47 28.65
N ALA A 713 11.62 -8.22 28.66
CA ALA A 713 10.80 -7.06 28.36
C ALA A 713 11.58 -6.03 27.55
N GLY A 714 10.91 -5.30 26.67
CA GLY A 714 11.59 -4.30 25.86
C GLY A 714 10.64 -3.49 25.01
N VAL A 715 11.24 -2.69 24.14
CA VAL A 715 10.54 -1.83 23.19
C VAL A 715 11.03 -2.15 21.79
N ILE A 716 10.10 -2.27 20.85
CA ILE A 716 10.37 -2.45 19.43
C ILE A 716 9.86 -1.24 18.69
N ALA A 717 10.73 -0.58 17.90
CA ALA A 717 10.33 0.43 16.92
C ALA A 717 10.42 -0.19 15.52
N LYS A 718 9.29 -0.30 14.79
CA LYS A 718 9.33 -0.67 13.37
C LYS A 718 9.69 0.56 12.56
N THR A 719 10.97 0.67 12.18
CA THR A 719 11.50 1.80 11.41
C THR A 719 11.66 1.46 9.94
N ALA A 720 11.81 2.46 9.08
CA ALA A 720 12.01 2.28 7.64
C ALA A 720 13.28 1.50 7.28
N ILE A 721 14.31 1.52 8.12
CA ILE A 721 15.57 0.76 7.93
C ILE A 721 15.54 -0.62 8.59
N GLY A 722 14.43 -0.99 9.20
CA GLY A 722 14.23 -2.25 9.92
C GLY A 722 13.77 -2.06 11.37
N PRO A 723 13.34 -3.13 12.02
CA PRO A 723 12.95 -3.07 13.42
C PRO A 723 14.16 -2.82 14.33
N LEU A 724 14.01 -1.89 15.26
CA LEU A 724 14.96 -1.65 16.35
C LEU A 724 14.36 -2.20 17.63
N PHE A 725 15.05 -3.12 18.27
CA PHE A 725 14.67 -3.70 19.56
C PHE A 725 15.67 -3.32 20.64
N VAL A 726 15.18 -2.87 21.78
CA VAL A 726 15.97 -2.59 22.98
C VAL A 726 15.23 -3.20 24.16
N GLY A 727 15.93 -4.01 24.96
CA GLY A 727 15.30 -4.71 26.07
C GLY A 727 16.27 -5.31 27.04
N GLY A 728 15.72 -6.02 28.03
CA GLY A 728 16.47 -6.80 29.01
C GLY A 728 15.77 -8.12 29.29
N SER A 729 16.54 -9.09 29.75
CA SER A 729 16.07 -10.41 30.18
C SER A 729 16.70 -10.84 31.49
N VAL A 730 15.97 -11.70 32.20
CA VAL A 730 16.44 -12.34 33.46
C VAL A 730 16.13 -13.83 33.38
N GLY A 731 17.15 -14.66 33.57
CA GLY A 731 17.07 -16.12 33.54
C GLY A 731 16.95 -16.80 34.86
N ASP A 732 16.66 -18.09 34.84
CA ASP A 732 16.56 -18.98 36.02
C ASP A 732 17.89 -19.14 36.81
N THR A 733 19.02 -18.88 36.15
CA THR A 733 20.37 -18.86 36.77
C THR A 733 20.69 -17.56 37.51
N GLY A 734 19.75 -16.59 37.50
CA GLY A 734 19.96 -15.24 38.01
C GLY A 734 20.76 -14.34 37.07
N HIS A 735 21.07 -14.80 35.88
CA HIS A 735 21.70 -14.01 34.83
C HIS A 735 20.73 -12.92 34.34
N ALA A 736 21.22 -11.70 34.27
CA ALA A 736 20.49 -10.55 33.72
C ALA A 736 21.30 -9.95 32.60
N THR A 737 20.63 -9.74 31.43
CA THR A 737 21.25 -9.22 30.22
C THR A 737 20.41 -8.10 29.67
N TRP A 738 21.04 -7.07 29.13
CA TRP A 738 20.38 -6.11 28.26
C TRP A 738 20.85 -6.34 26.82
N PHE A 739 20.01 -6.02 25.85
CA PHE A 739 20.33 -6.25 24.45
C PHE A 739 19.70 -5.17 23.58
N PHE A 740 20.32 -4.96 22.44
CA PHE A 740 19.69 -4.22 21.34
C PHE A 740 19.90 -4.96 20.03
N ALA A 741 18.98 -4.76 19.10
CA ALA A 741 19.09 -5.29 17.75
C ALA A 741 18.46 -4.31 16.75
N LEU A 742 19.07 -4.19 15.57
CA LEU A 742 18.52 -3.52 14.40
C LEU A 742 18.53 -4.52 13.24
N GLY A 743 17.42 -4.62 12.52
CA GLY A 743 17.28 -5.50 11.37
C GLY A 743 16.50 -6.76 11.70
N ARG A 744 17.10 -7.78 12.30
CA ARG A 744 16.41 -8.99 12.76
C ARG A 744 16.17 -8.95 14.25
N VAL A 745 14.92 -8.98 14.65
CA VAL A 745 14.54 -8.89 16.08
C VAL A 745 14.05 -10.22 16.62
N PHE A 746 13.50 -11.07 15.76
CA PHE A 746 12.95 -12.37 16.12
C PHE A 746 13.37 -13.44 15.09
#